data_e7dc1b87f1a2cfcef9ce0ee0f91ae7a7
#
_entry.id   e7dc1b87f1a2cfcef9ce0ee0f91ae7a7
#
_cell.length_a   1.000
_cell.length_b   1.000
_cell.length_c   1.000
_cell.angle_alpha   90.00
_cell.angle_beta   90.00
_cell.angle_gamma   90.00
#
_symmetry.space_group_name_H-M   'P 1'
#
loop_
_entity.id
_entity.type
_entity.pdbx_description
1 polymer ?
#
loop_
_entity_poly.entity_id
_entity_poly.type
_entity_poly.pdbx_seq_one_letter_code
_entity_poly.pdbx_strand_id
1 'polypeptide(L)'
;MPQDLPLFEDMLILLVASIPIAFIANRLRLPVIVAFMVTGVVIGPYGLALINDVHAVEALAEIGVVLLLFAIGLEFSLRRILDMKRMVLGGGGIQVALTSLLTTFVAYQAGRRFGQAVFFGFLLALSSTAIVLKSYMDRAELDSPHGKAGIGILLFQDLCVVPMMLLVPVLSGKEGSSTVKILLTLGSAFAAIAIIILTARKIIPYLLHHIVRLRSPEVFIIFIVLVSLGTSWVTAQFGLSLALGAFIAGLVLSESEYSHQIVADVLPFRDVFNSIFFISIGMLLSIGFLVTHVGMVLAWVVALIIGKALIVALAVRLLGNSLRVSTMTAVGLAQVGEFSFILAKAGVGQGLLTDADYQTFLAAAIISMIATPFLIKAAPRIGYAIQSKLSPNSLLEPSMMGFDPGEPLKGHIIIVGYGLNGRNLSKVLRRVNIPYAILDLNAETVRKAAEEGEPITFGDGTRKEVLHRMNLESARILVLATSDPIATRRTVALAREMNPDIQIIVRTRYMAELQDLYQLGANQVIPEEFETSIEIFSRVLREYGVARNVIQGEVEEIRREGYQMLRGPSQPVLELSAISDALGMASTETLFIDRESPVIGKTLGELDLRRLTGATLITAIRDGNTEINPGPDFKFEAEDIIVLLGSPEQIEMAIERLTSSHHHAR
;
A
#
# COMPACT_ATOMS: atom_id res chain seq x y z
N MET A 1 -13.85 53.77 2.57
CA MET A 1 -13.19 52.88 3.54
C MET A 1 -13.25 51.48 2.98
N PRO A 2 -12.20 50.72 2.90
CA PRO A 2 -12.32 49.32 2.56
C PRO A 2 -13.24 48.71 3.62
N GLN A 3 -14.20 47.91 3.18
CA GLN A 3 -15.06 47.14 4.07
C GLN A 3 -14.11 46.18 4.79
N ASP A 4 -14.05 46.27 6.14
CA ASP A 4 -13.36 45.31 6.97
C ASP A 4 -14.00 43.95 6.71
N LEU A 5 -13.28 43.05 6.03
CA LEU A 5 -13.66 41.67 5.77
C LEU A 5 -12.77 40.77 6.63
N PRO A 6 -12.97 40.74 7.96
CA PRO A 6 -12.06 40.04 8.88
C PRO A 6 -11.90 38.57 8.52
N LEU A 7 -12.96 37.90 8.10
CA LEU A 7 -12.88 36.51 7.65
C LEU A 7 -12.02 36.32 6.41
N PHE A 8 -12.04 37.25 5.47
CA PHE A 8 -11.20 37.19 4.26
C PHE A 8 -9.71 37.40 4.62
N GLU A 9 -9.41 38.33 5.52
CA GLU A 9 -8.04 38.56 6.01
C GLU A 9 -7.52 37.32 6.75
N ASP A 10 -8.31 36.75 7.65
CA ASP A 10 -7.96 35.54 8.38
C ASP A 10 -7.71 34.36 7.45
N MET A 11 -8.57 34.15 6.43
CA MET A 11 -8.34 33.13 5.41
C MET A 11 -7.06 33.36 4.60
N LEU A 12 -6.76 34.59 4.24
CA LEU A 12 -5.53 34.94 3.54
C LEU A 12 -4.29 34.64 4.41
N ILE A 13 -4.34 35.02 5.69
CA ILE A 13 -3.25 34.72 6.65
C ILE A 13 -3.05 33.22 6.77
N LEU A 14 -4.12 32.43 6.90
CA LEU A 14 -4.09 30.97 6.95
C LEU A 14 -3.37 30.38 5.74
N LEU A 15 -3.74 30.82 4.53
CA LEU A 15 -3.17 30.29 3.27
C LEU A 15 -1.69 30.72 3.13
N VAL A 16 -1.38 32.00 3.36
CA VAL A 16 -0.02 32.52 3.25
C VAL A 16 0.93 31.87 4.25
N ALA A 17 0.49 31.63 5.49
CA ALA A 17 1.32 31.01 6.51
C ALA A 17 1.48 29.49 6.28
N SER A 18 0.45 28.82 5.74
CA SER A 18 0.47 27.37 5.54
C SER A 18 1.47 26.91 4.49
N ILE A 19 1.63 27.67 3.39
CA ILE A 19 2.49 27.27 2.27
C ILE A 19 3.98 27.15 2.65
N PRO A 20 4.63 28.16 3.29
CA PRO A 20 6.02 28.04 3.71
C PRO A 20 6.25 26.92 4.72
N ILE A 21 5.34 26.77 5.69
CA ILE A 21 5.44 25.74 6.73
C ILE A 21 5.28 24.35 6.11
N ALA A 22 4.32 24.17 5.18
CA ALA A 22 4.13 22.93 4.45
C ALA A 22 5.35 22.62 3.56
N PHE A 23 5.97 23.62 2.92
CA PHE A 23 7.19 23.45 2.15
C PHE A 23 8.36 22.97 3.03
N ILE A 24 8.56 23.57 4.20
CA ILE A 24 9.60 23.16 5.15
C ILE A 24 9.32 21.74 5.68
N ALA A 25 8.08 21.46 6.06
CA ALA A 25 7.69 20.14 6.52
C ALA A 25 7.92 19.06 5.46
N ASN A 26 7.57 19.33 4.21
CA ASN A 26 7.82 18.40 3.11
C ASN A 26 9.32 18.13 2.90
N ARG A 27 10.15 19.17 3.02
CA ARG A 27 11.62 19.03 2.96
C ARG A 27 12.18 18.20 4.12
N LEU A 28 11.54 18.28 5.29
CA LEU A 28 11.84 17.46 6.47
C LEU A 28 11.18 16.06 6.41
N ARG A 29 10.46 15.74 5.34
CA ARG A 29 9.68 14.50 5.15
C ARG A 29 8.61 14.29 6.22
N LEU A 30 8.04 15.37 6.73
CA LEU A 30 6.89 15.34 7.64
C LEU A 30 5.58 15.33 6.85
N PRO A 31 4.53 14.67 7.35
CA PRO A 31 3.19 14.72 6.75
C PRO A 31 2.66 16.15 6.71
N VAL A 32 1.95 16.50 5.64
CA VAL A 32 1.36 17.85 5.44
C VAL A 32 0.37 18.20 6.56
N ILE A 33 -0.34 17.21 7.11
CA ILE A 33 -1.26 17.38 8.26
C ILE A 33 -0.52 17.99 9.46
N VAL A 34 0.69 17.53 9.74
CA VAL A 34 1.53 18.08 10.80
C VAL A 34 1.90 19.53 10.51
N ALA A 35 2.21 19.85 9.24
CA ALA A 35 2.50 21.23 8.83
C ALA A 35 1.32 22.16 9.11
N PHE A 36 0.11 21.74 8.79
CA PHE A 36 -1.10 22.52 9.05
C PHE A 36 -1.32 22.75 10.57
N MET A 37 -1.13 21.71 11.39
CA MET A 37 -1.21 21.88 12.85
C MET A 37 -0.15 22.85 13.37
N VAL A 38 1.11 22.73 12.90
CA VAL A 38 2.18 23.67 13.28
C VAL A 38 1.85 25.08 12.82
N THR A 39 1.29 25.24 11.61
CA THR A 39 0.80 26.54 11.14
C THR A 39 -0.19 27.13 12.14
N GLY A 40 -1.19 26.36 12.55
CA GLY A 40 -2.18 26.80 13.53
C GLY A 40 -1.55 27.22 14.87
N VAL A 41 -0.59 26.45 15.39
CA VAL A 41 0.16 26.79 16.60
C VAL A 41 0.89 28.14 16.45
N VAL A 42 1.49 28.40 15.29
CA VAL A 42 2.26 29.62 15.02
C VAL A 42 1.36 30.84 14.90
N ILE A 43 0.29 30.78 14.10
CA ILE A 43 -0.56 31.94 13.79
C ILE A 43 -1.72 32.13 14.79
N GLY A 44 -2.00 31.11 15.59
CA GLY A 44 -3.11 31.08 16.52
C GLY A 44 -2.96 32.05 17.72
N PRO A 45 -4.00 32.11 18.57
CA PRO A 45 -4.06 33.08 19.69
C PRO A 45 -2.98 32.86 20.75
N TYR A 46 -2.44 31.64 20.83
CA TYR A 46 -1.36 31.30 21.77
C TYR A 46 0.04 31.37 21.12
N GLY A 47 0.13 31.73 19.85
CA GLY A 47 1.35 31.93 19.08
C GLY A 47 1.57 33.42 18.78
N LEU A 48 1.59 33.76 17.47
CA LEU A 48 1.75 35.15 17.01
C LEU A 48 0.45 35.96 17.04
N ALA A 49 -0.67 35.35 17.39
CA ALA A 49 -2.00 35.96 17.47
C ALA A 49 -2.38 36.78 16.22
N LEU A 50 -2.14 36.20 15.03
CA LEU A 50 -2.41 36.85 13.75
C LEU A 50 -3.87 36.73 13.32
N ILE A 51 -4.63 35.78 13.86
CA ILE A 51 -6.03 35.52 13.55
C ILE A 51 -6.93 36.36 14.46
N ASN A 52 -7.82 37.11 13.85
CA ASN A 52 -8.76 38.02 14.55
C ASN A 52 -9.98 37.28 15.10
N ASP A 53 -10.57 36.39 14.29
CA ASP A 53 -11.78 35.66 14.65
C ASP A 53 -11.59 34.14 14.58
N VAL A 54 -11.17 33.57 15.72
CA VAL A 54 -10.98 32.12 15.88
C VAL A 54 -12.30 31.36 15.66
N HIS A 55 -13.44 31.92 16.08
CA HIS A 55 -14.73 31.25 15.94
C HIS A 55 -15.18 31.14 14.48
N ALA A 56 -14.89 32.14 13.65
CA ALA A 56 -15.15 32.08 12.23
C ALA A 56 -14.30 30.99 11.54
N VAL A 57 -13.02 30.88 11.93
CA VAL A 57 -12.14 29.79 11.43
C VAL A 57 -12.64 28.42 11.91
N GLU A 58 -13.10 28.30 13.17
CA GLU A 58 -13.69 27.06 13.66
C GLU A 58 -14.96 26.66 12.92
N ALA A 59 -15.82 27.61 12.54
CA ALA A 59 -17.02 27.32 11.74
C ALA A 59 -16.65 26.78 10.34
N LEU A 60 -15.61 27.32 9.70
CA LEU A 60 -15.08 26.79 8.44
C LEU A 60 -14.45 25.41 8.62
N ALA A 61 -13.77 25.19 9.73
CA ALA A 61 -13.18 23.90 10.08
C ALA A 61 -14.26 22.81 10.26
N GLU A 62 -15.45 23.15 10.77
CA GLU A 62 -16.58 22.21 10.87
C GLU A 62 -17.07 21.73 9.51
N ILE A 63 -17.08 22.60 8.50
CA ILE A 63 -17.35 22.19 7.12
C ILE A 63 -16.28 21.19 6.64
N GLY A 64 -15.03 21.41 7.01
CA GLY A 64 -13.92 20.48 6.74
C GLY A 64 -14.16 19.10 7.34
N VAL A 65 -14.58 19.03 8.60
CA VAL A 65 -14.94 17.77 9.26
C VAL A 65 -16.09 17.06 8.54
N VAL A 66 -17.12 17.80 8.15
CA VAL A 66 -18.26 17.25 7.41
C VAL A 66 -17.79 16.62 6.08
N LEU A 67 -16.99 17.36 5.29
CA LEU A 67 -16.48 16.86 4.02
C LEU A 67 -15.49 15.69 4.20
N LEU A 68 -14.71 15.71 5.26
CA LEU A 68 -13.79 14.59 5.59
C LEU A 68 -14.58 13.33 5.90
N LEU A 69 -15.56 13.38 6.79
CA LEU A 69 -16.37 12.22 7.18
C LEU A 69 -17.24 11.72 6.01
N PHE A 70 -17.72 12.64 5.18
CA PHE A 70 -18.42 12.32 3.93
C PHE A 70 -17.53 11.53 2.97
N ALA A 71 -16.28 11.98 2.73
CA ALA A 71 -15.34 11.29 1.86
C ALA A 71 -14.99 9.90 2.39
N ILE A 72 -14.81 9.75 3.70
CA ILE A 72 -14.58 8.45 4.32
C ILE A 72 -15.77 7.53 4.13
N GLY A 73 -16.99 8.05 4.32
CA GLY A 73 -18.21 7.30 4.02
C GLY A 73 -18.27 6.80 2.57
N LEU A 74 -17.84 7.63 1.60
CA LEU A 74 -17.74 7.27 0.19
C LEU A 74 -16.69 6.18 -0.11
N GLU A 75 -15.54 6.26 0.54
CA GLU A 75 -14.47 5.29 0.37
C GLU A 75 -14.77 3.93 1.05
N PHE A 76 -15.84 3.88 1.86
CA PHE A 76 -16.22 2.72 2.63
C PHE A 76 -16.77 1.60 1.75
N SER A 77 -15.98 0.54 1.55
CA SER A 77 -16.35 -0.63 0.76
C SER A 77 -16.56 -1.86 1.63
N LEU A 78 -17.80 -2.32 1.74
CA LEU A 78 -18.14 -3.57 2.45
C LEU A 78 -17.38 -4.78 1.87
N ARG A 79 -17.15 -4.82 0.55
CA ARG A 79 -16.42 -5.90 -0.11
C ARG A 79 -14.96 -5.97 0.39
N ARG A 80 -14.27 -4.83 0.48
CA ARG A 80 -12.90 -4.75 0.99
C ARG A 80 -12.79 -5.21 2.45
N ILE A 81 -13.78 -4.88 3.28
CA ILE A 81 -13.86 -5.33 4.68
C ILE A 81 -14.03 -6.84 4.75
N LEU A 82 -14.90 -7.43 3.93
CA LEU A 82 -15.13 -8.86 3.88
C LEU A 82 -13.90 -9.63 3.41
N ASP A 83 -13.14 -9.09 2.47
CA ASP A 83 -11.89 -9.68 1.97
C ASP A 83 -10.81 -9.71 3.06
N MET A 84 -10.82 -8.73 3.97
CA MET A 84 -9.85 -8.59 5.07
C MET A 84 -10.48 -8.86 6.45
N LYS A 85 -11.65 -9.50 6.54
CA LYS A 85 -12.48 -9.65 7.75
C LYS A 85 -11.73 -10.08 9.01
N ARG A 86 -10.76 -11.00 8.88
CA ARG A 86 -9.97 -11.49 10.00
C ARG A 86 -9.14 -10.39 10.64
N MET A 87 -8.52 -9.52 9.83
CA MET A 87 -7.69 -8.45 10.33
C MET A 87 -8.52 -7.23 10.73
N VAL A 88 -9.57 -6.92 9.97
CA VAL A 88 -10.48 -5.81 10.27
C VAL A 88 -11.23 -6.10 11.58
N LEU A 89 -12.05 -7.14 11.61
CA LEU A 89 -12.90 -7.46 12.77
C LEU A 89 -12.10 -8.04 13.94
N GLY A 90 -11.17 -8.97 13.66
CA GLY A 90 -10.33 -9.58 14.69
C GLY A 90 -9.27 -8.63 15.21
N GLY A 91 -8.36 -8.16 14.34
CA GLY A 91 -7.25 -7.29 14.73
C GLY A 91 -7.72 -5.93 15.24
N GLY A 92 -8.58 -5.26 14.48
CA GLY A 92 -9.15 -3.98 14.85
C GLY A 92 -10.04 -4.07 16.09
N GLY A 93 -10.92 -5.08 16.15
CA GLY A 93 -11.81 -5.31 17.30
C GLY A 93 -11.04 -5.54 18.60
N ILE A 94 -10.05 -6.44 18.59
CA ILE A 94 -9.19 -6.69 19.76
C ILE A 94 -8.43 -5.43 20.15
N GLN A 95 -7.84 -4.72 19.19
CA GLN A 95 -7.04 -3.51 19.45
C GLN A 95 -7.92 -2.41 20.08
N VAL A 96 -9.05 -2.06 19.46
CA VAL A 96 -9.95 -1.01 19.95
C VAL A 96 -10.51 -1.38 21.34
N ALA A 97 -10.97 -2.61 21.52
CA ALA A 97 -11.51 -3.08 22.79
C ALA A 97 -10.45 -3.05 23.91
N LEU A 98 -9.24 -3.61 23.67
CA LEU A 98 -8.19 -3.63 24.67
C LEU A 98 -7.69 -2.23 24.99
N THR A 99 -7.51 -1.36 23.99
CA THR A 99 -7.07 0.02 24.24
C THR A 99 -8.11 0.78 25.04
N SER A 100 -9.38 0.67 24.65
CA SER A 100 -10.46 1.34 25.37
C SER A 100 -10.61 0.81 26.79
N LEU A 101 -10.60 -0.51 27.00
CA LEU A 101 -10.74 -1.11 28.33
C LEU A 101 -9.56 -0.78 29.25
N LEU A 102 -8.33 -0.92 28.76
CA LEU A 102 -7.14 -0.65 29.55
C LEU A 102 -7.05 0.82 29.93
N THR A 103 -7.29 1.72 28.98
CA THR A 103 -7.30 3.18 29.23
C THR A 103 -8.41 3.55 30.18
N THR A 104 -9.62 2.98 30.02
CA THR A 104 -10.74 3.18 30.94
C THR A 104 -10.36 2.75 32.36
N PHE A 105 -9.76 1.57 32.50
CA PHE A 105 -9.33 1.07 33.81
C PHE A 105 -8.30 2.01 34.47
N VAL A 106 -7.26 2.40 33.73
CA VAL A 106 -6.22 3.31 34.24
C VAL A 106 -6.81 4.68 34.62
N ALA A 107 -7.64 5.27 33.77
CA ALA A 107 -8.27 6.54 34.02
C ALA A 107 -9.25 6.50 35.24
N TYR A 108 -10.00 5.39 35.35
CA TYR A 108 -10.89 5.18 36.50
C TYR A 108 -10.12 5.05 37.82
N GLN A 109 -9.02 4.29 37.84
CA GLN A 109 -8.13 4.19 39.00
C GLN A 109 -7.44 5.52 39.35
N ALA A 110 -7.24 6.40 38.37
CA ALA A 110 -6.76 7.75 38.54
C ALA A 110 -7.86 8.72 39.08
N GLY A 111 -9.04 8.19 39.45
CA GLY A 111 -10.13 8.97 40.06
C GLY A 111 -11.06 9.68 39.07
N ARG A 112 -11.00 9.35 37.78
CA ARG A 112 -11.93 9.91 36.79
C ARG A 112 -13.30 9.24 36.89
N ARG A 113 -14.38 9.98 36.58
CA ARG A 113 -15.73 9.41 36.49
C ARG A 113 -15.77 8.37 35.42
N PHE A 114 -16.58 7.33 35.58
CA PHE A 114 -16.65 6.21 34.59
C PHE A 114 -16.84 6.68 33.15
N GLY A 115 -17.78 7.61 32.89
CA GLY A 115 -18.01 8.12 31.55
C GLY A 115 -16.79 8.85 30.96
N GLN A 116 -16.07 9.65 31.77
CA GLN A 116 -14.82 10.28 31.37
C GLN A 116 -13.74 9.25 31.09
N ALA A 117 -13.62 8.23 31.94
CA ALA A 117 -12.62 7.16 31.77
C ALA A 117 -12.85 6.38 30.47
N VAL A 118 -14.10 6.02 30.15
CA VAL A 118 -14.46 5.38 28.87
C VAL A 118 -14.13 6.30 27.70
N PHE A 119 -14.42 7.59 27.82
CA PHE A 119 -14.15 8.57 26.79
C PHE A 119 -12.65 8.71 26.50
N PHE A 120 -11.78 8.71 27.50
CA PHE A 120 -10.33 8.64 27.31
C PHE A 120 -9.93 7.37 26.54
N GLY A 121 -10.57 6.24 26.83
CA GLY A 121 -10.39 4.99 26.08
C GLY A 121 -10.68 5.15 24.59
N PHE A 122 -11.76 5.83 24.25
CA PHE A 122 -12.12 6.10 22.85
C PHE A 122 -11.11 7.01 22.17
N LEU A 123 -10.69 8.09 22.84
CA LEU A 123 -9.69 9.02 22.31
C LEU A 123 -8.37 8.34 21.94
N LEU A 124 -7.91 7.43 22.80
CA LEU A 124 -6.62 6.78 22.58
C LEU A 124 -6.70 5.54 21.68
N ALA A 125 -7.89 4.99 21.41
CA ALA A 125 -8.07 3.81 20.60
C ALA A 125 -7.78 4.06 19.11
N LEU A 126 -8.03 5.28 18.62
CA LEU A 126 -7.94 5.63 17.21
C LEU A 126 -6.51 6.03 16.81
N SER A 127 -6.10 5.67 15.58
CA SER A 127 -4.81 6.03 14.99
C SER A 127 -5.02 6.81 13.68
N SER A 128 -4.01 7.56 13.23
CA SER A 128 -4.11 8.33 11.98
C SER A 128 -3.99 7.45 10.75
N THR A 129 -5.09 7.30 10.05
CA THR A 129 -5.16 6.57 8.78
C THR A 129 -4.33 7.28 7.71
N ALA A 130 -4.44 8.60 7.59
CA ALA A 130 -3.76 9.38 6.57
C ALA A 130 -2.22 9.32 6.69
N ILE A 131 -1.67 9.45 7.90
CA ILE A 131 -0.21 9.42 8.13
C ILE A 131 0.36 8.03 7.86
N VAL A 132 -0.32 6.98 8.33
CA VAL A 132 0.15 5.60 8.17
C VAL A 132 0.09 5.16 6.72
N LEU A 133 -1.06 5.36 6.04
CA LEU A 133 -1.21 5.00 4.64
C LEU A 133 -0.18 5.71 3.77
N LYS A 134 -0.04 7.04 3.93
CA LYS A 134 0.96 7.80 3.18
C LYS A 134 2.37 7.27 3.44
N SER A 135 2.74 7.04 4.70
CA SER A 135 4.08 6.53 5.03
C SER A 135 4.33 5.14 4.43
N TYR A 136 3.32 4.26 4.40
CA TYR A 136 3.43 2.94 3.78
C TYR A 136 3.43 3.03 2.25
N MET A 137 2.66 3.97 1.65
CA MET A 137 2.69 4.22 0.20
C MET A 137 4.07 4.70 -0.26
N ASP A 138 4.63 5.71 0.40
CA ASP A 138 5.94 6.27 0.09
C ASP A 138 7.06 5.21 0.18
N ARG A 139 6.84 4.15 0.95
CA ARG A 139 7.77 3.04 1.16
C ARG A 139 7.40 1.76 0.38
N ALA A 140 6.30 1.79 -0.38
CA ALA A 140 5.74 0.62 -1.07
C ALA A 140 5.45 -0.58 -0.15
N GLU A 141 5.08 -0.31 1.09
CA GLU A 141 4.82 -1.32 2.12
C GLU A 141 3.33 -1.64 2.31
N LEU A 142 2.40 -1.05 1.51
CA LEU A 142 0.96 -1.30 1.63
C LEU A 142 0.58 -2.78 1.47
N ASP A 143 1.20 -3.46 0.52
CA ASP A 143 0.96 -4.87 0.26
C ASP A 143 1.75 -5.83 1.15
N SER A 144 2.66 -5.30 1.97
CA SER A 144 3.42 -6.09 2.93
C SER A 144 2.51 -6.67 4.02
N PRO A 145 2.92 -7.74 4.72
CA PRO A 145 2.12 -8.32 5.81
C PRO A 145 1.77 -7.32 6.91
N HIS A 146 2.70 -6.46 7.31
CA HIS A 146 2.45 -5.41 8.31
C HIS A 146 1.60 -4.27 7.76
N GLY A 147 1.75 -3.92 6.47
CA GLY A 147 0.90 -2.94 5.81
C GLY A 147 -0.56 -3.39 5.78
N LYS A 148 -0.82 -4.62 5.32
CA LYS A 148 -2.18 -5.20 5.32
C LYS A 148 -2.78 -5.31 6.72
N ALA A 149 -1.97 -5.68 7.71
CA ALA A 149 -2.41 -5.72 9.11
C ALA A 149 -2.78 -4.33 9.62
N GLY A 150 -1.93 -3.32 9.35
CA GLY A 150 -2.18 -1.94 9.71
C GLY A 150 -3.45 -1.38 9.06
N ILE A 151 -3.60 -1.54 7.74
CA ILE A 151 -4.79 -1.10 7.00
C ILE A 151 -6.06 -1.74 7.57
N GLY A 152 -6.03 -3.04 7.85
CA GLY A 152 -7.21 -3.74 8.42
C GLY A 152 -7.63 -3.16 9.77
N ILE A 153 -6.68 -2.88 10.66
CA ILE A 153 -6.96 -2.27 11.98
C ILE A 153 -7.49 -0.84 11.81
N LEU A 154 -6.87 -0.03 10.94
CA LEU A 154 -7.29 1.35 10.68
C LEU A 154 -8.71 1.43 10.15
N LEU A 155 -9.06 0.58 9.17
CA LEU A 155 -10.43 0.50 8.64
C LEU A 155 -11.45 0.19 9.74
N PHE A 156 -11.12 -0.68 10.70
CA PHE A 156 -12.01 -0.95 11.83
C PHE A 156 -12.11 0.24 12.79
N GLN A 157 -10.99 0.93 13.07
CA GLN A 157 -10.98 2.13 13.88
C GLN A 157 -11.87 3.22 13.28
N ASP A 158 -11.77 3.47 11.98
CA ASP A 158 -12.59 4.46 11.27
C ASP A 158 -14.09 4.12 11.36
N LEU A 159 -14.44 2.83 11.29
CA LEU A 159 -15.80 2.37 11.51
C LEU A 159 -16.27 2.62 12.95
N CYS A 160 -15.38 2.49 13.94
CA CYS A 160 -15.71 2.69 15.35
C CYS A 160 -15.95 4.16 15.72
N VAL A 161 -15.48 5.11 14.92
CA VAL A 161 -15.70 6.56 15.17
C VAL A 161 -17.18 6.87 15.32
N VAL A 162 -18.01 6.28 14.47
CA VAL A 162 -19.46 6.50 14.45
C VAL A 162 -20.13 6.09 15.78
N PRO A 163 -20.04 4.82 16.23
CA PRO A 163 -20.61 4.45 17.51
C PRO A 163 -19.98 5.19 18.71
N MET A 164 -18.69 5.51 18.64
CA MET A 164 -18.04 6.32 19.69
C MET A 164 -18.65 7.72 19.77
N MET A 165 -18.87 8.39 18.66
CA MET A 165 -19.52 9.71 18.60
C MET A 165 -20.96 9.66 19.16
N LEU A 166 -21.72 8.61 18.87
CA LEU A 166 -23.06 8.40 19.41
C LEU A 166 -23.09 8.21 20.92
N LEU A 167 -22.02 7.65 21.51
CA LEU A 167 -21.91 7.44 22.95
C LEU A 167 -21.48 8.66 23.73
N VAL A 168 -20.92 9.70 23.08
CA VAL A 168 -20.39 10.92 23.77
C VAL A 168 -21.47 11.60 24.65
N PRO A 169 -22.70 11.89 24.18
CA PRO A 169 -23.73 12.48 25.03
C PRO A 169 -24.14 11.58 26.21
N VAL A 170 -24.18 10.26 25.97
CA VAL A 170 -24.53 9.27 27.00
C VAL A 170 -23.48 9.23 28.10
N LEU A 171 -22.19 9.28 27.76
CA LEU A 171 -21.06 9.25 28.68
C LEU A 171 -20.99 10.52 29.54
N SER A 172 -21.54 11.66 29.08
CA SER A 172 -21.58 12.92 29.82
C SER A 172 -22.44 12.87 31.09
N GLY A 173 -23.42 11.94 31.15
CA GLY A 173 -24.31 11.75 32.27
C GLY A 173 -25.25 12.95 32.57
N LYS A 174 -25.33 13.95 31.67
CA LYS A 174 -26.17 15.13 31.81
C LYS A 174 -27.67 14.82 31.80
N GLU A 175 -28.05 13.71 31.20
CA GLU A 175 -29.43 13.25 31.15
C GLU A 175 -29.69 12.22 32.25
N GLY A 176 -29.85 12.61 33.49
CA GLY A 176 -30.19 11.84 34.70
C GLY A 176 -30.28 10.31 34.48
N SER A 177 -29.33 9.60 35.07
CA SER A 177 -28.86 8.24 34.81
C SER A 177 -29.83 7.10 35.14
N SER A 178 -31.03 7.08 34.55
CA SER A 178 -31.81 5.83 34.50
C SER A 178 -31.34 4.99 33.31
N THR A 179 -30.95 3.73 33.54
CA THR A 179 -30.58 2.78 32.49
C THR A 179 -31.61 2.72 31.37
N VAL A 180 -32.89 2.90 31.72
CA VAL A 180 -34.01 2.97 30.77
C VAL A 180 -33.91 4.21 29.86
N LYS A 181 -33.55 5.37 30.38
CA LYS A 181 -33.33 6.57 29.55
C LYS A 181 -32.18 6.40 28.58
N ILE A 182 -31.07 5.84 29.04
CA ILE A 182 -29.90 5.54 28.17
C ILE A 182 -30.30 4.60 27.03
N LEU A 183 -31.02 3.52 27.32
CA LEU A 183 -31.51 2.58 26.32
C LEU A 183 -32.51 3.25 25.34
N LEU A 184 -33.38 4.13 25.82
CA LEU A 184 -34.32 4.87 24.98
C LEU A 184 -33.59 5.89 24.09
N THR A 185 -32.61 6.63 24.61
CA THR A 185 -31.80 7.56 23.82
C THR A 185 -30.99 6.83 22.75
N LEU A 186 -30.33 5.73 23.07
CA LEU A 186 -29.62 4.91 22.11
C LEU A 186 -30.60 4.31 21.07
N GLY A 187 -31.73 3.77 21.54
CA GLY A 187 -32.77 3.21 20.66
C GLY A 187 -33.32 4.25 19.68
N SER A 188 -33.61 5.48 20.17
CA SER A 188 -34.08 6.57 19.30
C SER A 188 -33.01 7.06 18.32
N ALA A 189 -31.75 7.12 18.74
CA ALA A 189 -30.61 7.45 17.87
C ALA A 189 -30.44 6.40 16.75
N PHE A 190 -30.46 5.10 17.10
CA PHE A 190 -30.40 4.03 16.12
C PHE A 190 -31.62 4.02 15.18
N ALA A 191 -32.81 4.26 15.71
CA ALA A 191 -34.03 4.36 14.89
C ALA A 191 -33.93 5.57 13.93
N ALA A 192 -33.48 6.73 14.39
CA ALA A 192 -33.27 7.90 13.56
C ALA A 192 -32.26 7.61 12.44
N ILE A 193 -31.11 7.02 12.77
CA ILE A 193 -30.11 6.62 11.78
C ILE A 193 -30.70 5.64 10.75
N ALA A 194 -31.40 4.61 11.20
CA ALA A 194 -32.04 3.64 10.30
C ALA A 194 -33.06 4.32 9.36
N ILE A 195 -33.87 5.22 9.88
CA ILE A 195 -34.83 5.99 9.08
C ILE A 195 -34.12 6.87 8.06
N ILE A 196 -33.06 7.58 8.48
CA ILE A 196 -32.25 8.43 7.60
C ILE A 196 -31.62 7.59 6.49
N ILE A 197 -30.99 6.47 6.81
CA ILE A 197 -30.37 5.58 5.83
C ILE A 197 -31.41 5.04 4.85
N LEU A 198 -32.54 4.51 5.34
CA LEU A 198 -33.58 3.95 4.49
C LEU A 198 -34.20 5.00 3.55
N THR A 199 -34.39 6.22 4.06
CA THR A 199 -34.94 7.35 3.28
C THR A 199 -33.92 7.84 2.26
N ALA A 200 -32.67 8.02 2.69
CA ALA A 200 -31.56 8.45 1.85
C ALA A 200 -31.29 7.46 0.71
N ARG A 201 -31.30 6.16 0.98
CA ARG A 201 -31.13 5.08 -0.04
C ARG A 201 -32.19 5.12 -1.16
N LYS A 202 -33.37 5.68 -0.92
CA LYS A 202 -34.42 5.82 -1.94
C LYS A 202 -34.34 7.17 -2.63
N ILE A 203 -34.21 8.26 -1.87
CA ILE A 203 -34.29 9.63 -2.37
C ILE A 203 -33.01 10.03 -3.11
N ILE A 204 -31.84 9.78 -2.53
CA ILE A 204 -30.57 10.27 -3.07
C ILE A 204 -30.26 9.66 -4.45
N PRO A 205 -30.33 8.34 -4.69
CA PRO A 205 -30.09 7.77 -6.01
C PRO A 205 -31.10 8.24 -7.06
N TYR A 206 -32.36 8.40 -6.66
CA TYR A 206 -33.40 8.92 -7.55
C TYR A 206 -33.09 10.35 -8.03
N LEU A 207 -32.75 11.25 -7.10
CA LEU A 207 -32.37 12.62 -7.43
C LEU A 207 -31.05 12.65 -8.23
N LEU A 208 -30.06 11.88 -7.82
CA LEU A 208 -28.76 11.79 -8.48
C LEU A 208 -28.90 11.41 -9.96
N HIS A 209 -29.75 10.43 -10.26
CA HIS A 209 -30.01 10.01 -11.63
C HIS A 209 -30.59 11.16 -12.49
N HIS A 210 -31.44 12.03 -11.92
CA HIS A 210 -31.96 13.19 -12.61
C HIS A 210 -30.92 14.28 -12.80
N ILE A 211 -30.08 14.52 -11.78
CA ILE A 211 -29.02 15.53 -11.82
C ILE A 211 -27.94 15.15 -12.86
N VAL A 212 -27.54 13.90 -12.91
CA VAL A 212 -26.54 13.42 -13.90
C VAL A 212 -27.04 13.62 -15.34
N ARG A 213 -28.34 13.48 -15.59
CA ARG A 213 -28.94 13.74 -16.92
C ARG A 213 -28.82 15.18 -17.39
N LEU A 214 -28.67 16.15 -16.48
CA LEU A 214 -28.45 17.55 -16.83
C LEU A 214 -27.10 17.81 -17.49
N ARG A 215 -26.15 16.86 -17.37
CA ARG A 215 -24.79 16.94 -17.93
C ARG A 215 -24.03 18.22 -17.55
N SER A 216 -24.34 18.80 -16.38
CA SER A 216 -23.64 19.96 -15.82
C SER A 216 -22.81 19.53 -14.60
N PRO A 217 -21.46 19.60 -14.68
CA PRO A 217 -20.57 19.30 -13.55
C PRO A 217 -20.85 20.20 -12.33
N GLU A 218 -21.20 21.47 -12.56
CA GLU A 218 -21.46 22.43 -11.50
C GLU A 218 -22.68 22.02 -10.67
N VAL A 219 -23.79 21.66 -11.35
CA VAL A 219 -25.00 21.20 -10.67
C VAL A 219 -24.77 19.90 -9.95
N PHE A 220 -23.96 19.01 -10.52
CA PHE A 220 -23.59 17.75 -9.89
C PHE A 220 -22.83 17.97 -8.58
N ILE A 221 -21.79 18.81 -8.58
CA ILE A 221 -21.00 19.14 -7.39
C ILE A 221 -21.87 19.80 -6.31
N ILE A 222 -22.69 20.81 -6.70
CA ILE A 222 -23.61 21.48 -5.77
C ILE A 222 -24.57 20.48 -5.14
N PHE A 223 -25.10 19.54 -5.92
CA PHE A 223 -25.98 18.50 -5.41
C PHE A 223 -25.27 17.59 -4.39
N ILE A 224 -24.02 17.17 -4.66
CA ILE A 224 -23.26 16.33 -3.74
C ILE A 224 -22.97 17.06 -2.42
N VAL A 225 -22.57 18.33 -2.50
CA VAL A 225 -22.36 19.16 -1.30
C VAL A 225 -23.68 19.33 -0.53
N LEU A 226 -24.79 19.56 -1.24
CA LEU A 226 -26.11 19.65 -0.62
C LEU A 226 -26.51 18.35 0.08
N VAL A 227 -26.26 17.19 -0.52
CA VAL A 227 -26.52 15.89 0.11
C VAL A 227 -25.70 15.72 1.37
N SER A 228 -24.40 16.06 1.32
CA SER A 228 -23.50 15.97 2.49
C SER A 228 -23.96 16.89 3.62
N LEU A 229 -24.07 18.20 3.36
CA LEU A 229 -24.44 19.19 4.37
C LEU A 229 -25.90 19.03 4.81
N GLY A 230 -26.82 18.73 3.88
CA GLY A 230 -28.23 18.53 4.16
C GLY A 230 -28.50 17.34 5.08
N THR A 231 -27.85 16.20 4.80
CA THR A 231 -27.96 15.02 5.69
C THR A 231 -27.35 15.31 7.05
N SER A 232 -26.20 16.03 7.10
CA SER A 232 -25.57 16.47 8.34
C SER A 232 -26.51 17.37 9.15
N TRP A 233 -27.17 18.32 8.51
CA TRP A 233 -28.14 19.20 9.16
C TRP A 233 -29.36 18.41 9.70
N VAL A 234 -29.90 17.50 8.90
CA VAL A 234 -31.02 16.64 9.32
C VAL A 234 -30.63 15.82 10.56
N THR A 235 -29.46 15.18 10.56
CA THR A 235 -29.00 14.40 11.73
C THR A 235 -28.84 15.28 12.98
N ALA A 236 -28.35 16.52 12.82
CA ALA A 236 -28.22 17.46 13.92
C ALA A 236 -29.58 17.82 14.58
N GLN A 237 -30.68 17.86 13.81
CA GLN A 237 -32.02 18.08 14.37
C GLN A 237 -32.49 16.95 15.29
N PHE A 238 -31.92 15.73 15.12
CA PHE A 238 -32.15 14.59 16.01
C PHE A 238 -31.13 14.48 17.16
N GLY A 239 -30.33 15.53 17.41
CA GLY A 239 -29.32 15.56 18.48
C GLY A 239 -28.07 14.77 18.17
N LEU A 240 -27.88 14.35 16.91
CA LEU A 240 -26.69 13.66 16.44
C LEU A 240 -25.65 14.66 15.89
N SER A 241 -24.39 14.24 15.77
CA SER A 241 -23.35 15.13 15.25
C SER A 241 -23.48 15.36 13.75
N LEU A 242 -23.08 16.58 13.27
CA LEU A 242 -22.98 16.89 11.85
C LEU A 242 -22.08 15.91 11.11
N ALA A 243 -20.98 15.51 11.72
CA ALA A 243 -19.99 14.58 11.21
C ALA A 243 -20.60 13.19 10.90
N LEU A 244 -21.47 12.69 11.79
CA LEU A 244 -22.19 11.45 11.58
C LEU A 244 -23.11 11.49 10.37
N GLY A 245 -23.84 12.60 10.20
CA GLY A 245 -24.74 12.78 9.04
C GLY A 245 -23.99 12.77 7.71
N ALA A 246 -22.86 13.43 7.68
CA ALA A 246 -21.97 13.42 6.53
C ALA A 246 -21.47 12.01 6.19
N PHE A 247 -21.03 11.25 7.20
CA PHE A 247 -20.61 9.87 7.01
C PHE A 247 -21.72 9.00 6.42
N ILE A 248 -22.95 9.12 6.95
CA ILE A 248 -24.12 8.39 6.45
C ILE A 248 -24.42 8.77 4.99
N ALA A 249 -24.35 10.06 4.64
CA ALA A 249 -24.51 10.51 3.27
C ALA A 249 -23.48 9.89 2.33
N GLY A 250 -22.21 9.90 2.74
CA GLY A 250 -21.12 9.26 2.02
C GLY A 250 -21.34 7.76 1.84
N LEU A 251 -21.73 7.05 2.90
CA LEU A 251 -22.02 5.63 2.87
C LEU A 251 -23.16 5.28 1.89
N VAL A 252 -24.22 6.07 1.84
CA VAL A 252 -25.32 5.87 0.89
C VAL A 252 -24.86 6.07 -0.55
N LEU A 253 -24.03 7.09 -0.81
CA LEU A 253 -23.50 7.39 -2.14
C LEU A 253 -22.37 6.44 -2.57
N SER A 254 -21.69 5.77 -1.64
CA SER A 254 -20.64 4.78 -1.95
C SER A 254 -21.17 3.57 -2.73
N GLU A 255 -22.45 3.25 -2.56
CA GLU A 255 -23.15 2.17 -3.29
C GLU A 255 -23.64 2.60 -4.69
N SER A 256 -23.47 3.88 -5.07
CA SER A 256 -23.90 4.39 -6.38
C SER A 256 -22.87 4.10 -7.48
N GLU A 257 -23.33 3.99 -8.71
CA GLU A 257 -22.47 3.84 -9.91
C GLU A 257 -21.56 5.05 -10.13
N TYR A 258 -21.90 6.20 -9.54
CA TYR A 258 -21.16 7.46 -9.66
C TYR A 258 -20.16 7.69 -8.51
N SER A 259 -19.97 6.72 -7.61
CA SER A 259 -19.14 6.89 -6.41
C SER A 259 -17.71 7.35 -6.73
N HIS A 260 -17.07 6.81 -7.76
CA HIS A 260 -15.72 7.21 -8.18
C HIS A 260 -15.65 8.66 -8.66
N GLN A 261 -16.65 9.11 -9.42
CA GLN A 261 -16.74 10.50 -9.87
C GLN A 261 -16.98 11.44 -8.68
N ILE A 262 -17.90 11.08 -7.79
CA ILE A 262 -18.18 11.87 -6.58
C ILE A 262 -16.90 12.05 -5.73
N VAL A 263 -16.13 10.97 -5.53
CA VAL A 263 -14.84 11.05 -4.82
C VAL A 263 -13.91 12.03 -5.52
N ALA A 264 -13.73 11.91 -6.84
CA ALA A 264 -12.82 12.77 -7.60
C ALA A 264 -13.21 14.26 -7.51
N ASP A 265 -14.50 14.57 -7.58
CA ASP A 265 -15.02 15.94 -7.59
C ASP A 265 -15.00 16.58 -6.18
N VAL A 266 -15.17 15.78 -5.11
CA VAL A 266 -15.19 16.26 -3.71
C VAL A 266 -13.79 16.37 -3.12
N LEU A 267 -12.82 15.55 -3.59
CA LEU A 267 -11.47 15.47 -3.03
C LEU A 267 -10.77 16.83 -2.90
N PRO A 268 -10.78 17.74 -3.90
CA PRO A 268 -10.14 19.03 -3.79
C PRO A 268 -10.75 19.92 -2.69
N PHE A 269 -12.07 19.92 -2.54
CA PHE A 269 -12.76 20.66 -1.49
C PHE A 269 -12.43 20.08 -0.11
N ARG A 270 -12.53 18.76 0.02
CA ARG A 270 -12.12 18.05 1.25
C ARG A 270 -10.72 18.45 1.68
N ASP A 271 -9.75 18.46 0.77
CA ASP A 271 -8.34 18.71 1.11
C ASP A 271 -8.13 20.17 1.58
N VAL A 272 -8.79 21.14 0.93
CA VAL A 272 -8.73 22.55 1.35
C VAL A 272 -9.36 22.75 2.73
N PHE A 273 -10.59 22.30 2.93
CA PHE A 273 -11.28 22.47 4.21
C PHE A 273 -10.66 21.63 5.34
N ASN A 274 -10.11 20.45 5.01
CA ASN A 274 -9.38 19.64 5.96
C ASN A 274 -8.09 20.34 6.42
N SER A 275 -7.41 21.08 5.55
CA SER A 275 -6.26 21.89 5.95
C SER A 275 -6.65 22.97 6.96
N ILE A 276 -7.78 23.65 6.74
CA ILE A 276 -8.33 24.65 7.69
C ILE A 276 -8.67 24.00 9.03
N PHE A 277 -9.26 22.79 9.00
CA PHE A 277 -9.56 22.04 10.23
C PHE A 277 -8.30 21.73 11.04
N PHE A 278 -7.22 21.24 10.41
CA PHE A 278 -5.99 20.96 11.15
C PHE A 278 -5.29 22.23 11.63
N ILE A 279 -5.36 23.33 10.87
CA ILE A 279 -4.86 24.62 11.34
C ILE A 279 -5.67 25.09 12.56
N SER A 280 -7.00 25.00 12.51
CA SER A 280 -7.87 25.35 13.63
C SER A 280 -7.55 24.54 14.90
N ILE A 281 -7.33 23.21 14.76
CA ILE A 281 -6.89 22.38 15.90
C ILE A 281 -5.54 22.88 16.45
N GLY A 282 -4.59 23.19 15.57
CA GLY A 282 -3.29 23.73 15.98
C GLY A 282 -3.43 25.04 16.76
N MET A 283 -4.34 25.93 16.36
CA MET A 283 -4.60 27.21 17.03
C MET A 283 -5.09 27.05 18.49
N LEU A 284 -5.74 25.92 18.80
CA LEU A 284 -6.24 25.63 20.13
C LEU A 284 -5.15 25.16 21.11
N LEU A 285 -3.95 24.79 20.62
CA LEU A 285 -2.84 24.37 21.47
C LEU A 285 -2.16 25.56 22.15
N SER A 286 -2.16 25.59 23.47
CA SER A 286 -1.45 26.59 24.25
C SER A 286 0.04 26.28 24.34
N ILE A 287 0.88 27.12 23.72
CA ILE A 287 2.34 27.02 23.81
C ILE A 287 2.78 27.20 25.28
N GLY A 288 2.16 28.12 26.01
CA GLY A 288 2.44 28.33 27.41
C GLY A 288 2.21 27.08 28.27
N PHE A 289 1.09 26.37 28.02
CA PHE A 289 0.82 25.09 28.68
C PHE A 289 1.88 24.04 28.33
N LEU A 290 2.23 23.90 27.04
CA LEU A 290 3.23 22.96 26.61
C LEU A 290 4.59 23.18 27.26
N VAL A 291 5.06 24.42 27.31
CA VAL A 291 6.36 24.76 27.89
C VAL A 291 6.38 24.53 29.41
N THR A 292 5.29 24.92 30.13
CA THR A 292 5.22 24.75 31.59
C THR A 292 5.04 23.29 32.02
N HIS A 293 4.46 22.43 31.16
CA HIS A 293 4.16 21.03 31.46
C HIS A 293 4.90 20.03 30.57
N VAL A 294 6.03 20.44 29.96
CA VAL A 294 6.75 19.62 28.97
C VAL A 294 7.09 18.21 29.47
N GLY A 295 7.53 18.08 30.72
CA GLY A 295 7.87 16.78 31.33
C GLY A 295 6.66 15.84 31.39
N MET A 296 5.51 16.40 31.84
CA MET A 296 4.24 15.64 31.89
C MET A 296 3.76 15.25 30.50
N VAL A 297 3.77 16.16 29.54
CA VAL A 297 3.36 15.87 28.15
C VAL A 297 4.24 14.79 27.51
N LEU A 298 5.57 14.90 27.68
CA LEU A 298 6.48 13.87 27.14
C LEU A 298 6.27 12.51 27.81
N ALA A 299 6.01 12.48 29.13
CA ALA A 299 5.67 11.23 29.81
C ALA A 299 4.39 10.60 29.24
N TRP A 300 3.35 11.41 28.97
CA TRP A 300 2.13 10.95 28.32
C TRP A 300 2.35 10.46 26.88
N VAL A 301 3.16 11.16 26.08
CA VAL A 301 3.52 10.74 24.74
C VAL A 301 4.21 9.38 24.74
N VAL A 302 5.19 9.20 25.64
CA VAL A 302 5.92 7.93 25.76
C VAL A 302 5.00 6.80 26.23
N ALA A 303 4.17 7.06 27.25
CA ALA A 303 3.20 6.11 27.76
C ALA A 303 2.17 5.70 26.69
N LEU A 304 1.68 6.68 25.93
CA LEU A 304 0.77 6.47 24.80
C LEU A 304 1.40 5.59 23.73
N ILE A 305 2.58 5.96 23.22
CA ILE A 305 3.26 5.25 22.14
C ILE A 305 3.59 3.81 22.58
N ILE A 306 4.17 3.63 23.75
CA ILE A 306 4.53 2.30 24.25
C ILE A 306 3.29 1.47 24.55
N GLY A 307 2.33 2.01 25.30
CA GLY A 307 1.11 1.30 25.69
C GLY A 307 0.30 0.86 24.48
N LYS A 308 0.09 1.75 23.52
CA LYS A 308 -0.65 1.43 22.30
C LYS A 308 0.10 0.45 21.41
N ALA A 309 1.43 0.63 21.27
CA ALA A 309 2.26 -0.33 20.53
C ALA A 309 2.17 -1.74 21.12
N LEU A 310 2.22 -1.89 22.44
CA LEU A 310 2.09 -3.21 23.09
C LEU A 310 0.72 -3.85 22.79
N ILE A 311 -0.36 -3.07 22.86
CA ILE A 311 -1.71 -3.56 22.59
C ILE A 311 -1.86 -3.98 21.12
N VAL A 312 -1.39 -3.15 20.18
CA VAL A 312 -1.43 -3.47 18.74
C VAL A 312 -0.58 -4.71 18.45
N ALA A 313 0.64 -4.80 19.03
CA ALA A 313 1.50 -5.96 18.87
C ALA A 313 0.81 -7.24 19.35
N LEU A 314 0.15 -7.18 20.51
CA LEU A 314 -0.61 -8.29 21.06
C LEU A 314 -1.79 -8.68 20.14
N ALA A 315 -2.58 -7.71 19.68
CA ALA A 315 -3.71 -7.95 18.80
C ALA A 315 -3.29 -8.65 17.49
N VAL A 316 -2.23 -8.15 16.85
CA VAL A 316 -1.69 -8.74 15.61
C VAL A 316 -1.07 -10.11 15.86
N ARG A 317 -0.42 -10.30 17.02
CA ARG A 317 0.19 -11.59 17.41
C ARG A 317 -0.84 -12.67 17.67
N LEU A 318 -1.95 -12.33 18.33
CA LEU A 318 -3.08 -13.25 18.59
C LEU A 318 -3.71 -13.77 17.29
N LEU A 319 -3.60 -13.04 16.20
CA LEU A 319 -4.06 -13.47 14.88
C LEU A 319 -3.05 -14.37 14.13
N GLY A 320 -1.96 -14.78 14.78
CA GLY A 320 -0.99 -15.72 14.23
C GLY A 320 0.11 -15.08 13.37
N ASN A 321 0.26 -13.75 13.39
CA ASN A 321 1.36 -13.09 12.67
C ASN A 321 2.70 -13.25 13.43
N SER A 322 3.81 -13.15 12.70
CA SER A 322 5.14 -13.20 13.30
C SER A 322 5.38 -12.01 14.26
N LEU A 323 6.28 -12.17 15.23
CA LEU A 323 6.64 -11.10 16.17
C LEU A 323 7.15 -9.85 15.45
N ARG A 324 7.88 -10.02 14.35
CA ARG A 324 8.36 -8.92 13.50
C ARG A 324 7.21 -8.15 12.87
N VAL A 325 6.27 -8.84 12.21
CA VAL A 325 5.07 -8.22 11.61
C VAL A 325 4.25 -7.50 12.68
N SER A 326 4.04 -8.15 13.83
CA SER A 326 3.30 -7.56 14.95
C SER A 326 3.96 -6.29 15.47
N THR A 327 5.28 -6.27 15.62
CA THR A 327 6.03 -5.10 16.08
C THR A 327 6.01 -3.96 15.04
N MET A 328 6.22 -4.28 13.76
CA MET A 328 6.20 -3.27 12.70
C MET A 328 4.82 -2.60 12.58
N THR A 329 3.73 -3.39 12.62
CA THR A 329 2.37 -2.86 12.65
C THR A 329 2.13 -2.01 13.90
N ALA A 330 2.57 -2.47 15.05
CA ALA A 330 2.41 -1.79 16.33
C ALA A 330 3.07 -0.40 16.36
N VAL A 331 4.30 -0.33 15.90
CA VAL A 331 5.04 0.94 15.80
C VAL A 331 4.36 1.91 14.83
N GLY A 332 3.79 1.40 13.73
CA GLY A 332 3.05 2.21 12.77
C GLY A 332 1.73 2.78 13.31
N LEU A 333 1.08 2.09 14.24
CA LEU A 333 -0.24 2.47 14.79
C LEU A 333 -0.17 3.06 16.21
N ALA A 334 1.00 3.38 16.72
CA ALA A 334 1.21 3.81 18.10
C ALA A 334 0.74 5.25 18.42
N GLN A 335 0.45 6.06 17.41
CA GLN A 335 -0.01 7.44 17.57
C GLN A 335 -1.53 7.55 17.77
N VAL A 336 -1.97 8.75 18.14
CA VAL A 336 -3.39 9.15 18.10
C VAL A 336 -3.74 9.65 16.70
N GLY A 337 -4.99 9.43 16.26
CA GLY A 337 -5.47 9.81 14.95
C GLY A 337 -6.26 11.11 14.92
N GLU A 338 -6.55 11.56 13.69
CA GLU A 338 -7.32 12.78 13.42
C GLU A 338 -8.76 12.73 13.96
N PHE A 339 -9.38 11.56 13.97
CA PHE A 339 -10.75 11.41 14.51
C PHE A 339 -10.84 11.59 16.01
N SER A 340 -9.74 11.40 16.74
CA SER A 340 -9.69 11.67 18.17
C SER A 340 -9.84 13.17 18.45
N PHE A 341 -9.42 14.06 17.56
CA PHE A 341 -9.66 15.50 17.72
C PHE A 341 -11.14 15.86 17.59
N ILE A 342 -11.85 15.21 16.65
CA ILE A 342 -13.29 15.39 16.47
C ILE A 342 -14.04 14.91 17.71
N LEU A 343 -13.68 13.74 18.22
CA LEU A 343 -14.22 13.22 19.48
C LEU A 343 -13.89 14.13 20.64
N ALA A 344 -12.65 14.62 20.76
CA ALA A 344 -12.22 15.49 21.85
C ALA A 344 -13.00 16.81 21.85
N LYS A 345 -13.22 17.44 20.68
CA LYS A 345 -14.06 18.66 20.56
C LYS A 345 -15.50 18.37 21.03
N ALA A 346 -16.08 17.25 20.62
CA ALA A 346 -17.40 16.83 21.09
C ALA A 346 -17.43 16.58 22.59
N GLY A 347 -16.38 15.97 23.15
CA GLY A 347 -16.23 15.70 24.58
C GLY A 347 -16.12 16.96 25.44
N VAL A 348 -15.37 17.98 24.96
CA VAL A 348 -15.29 19.30 25.63
C VAL A 348 -16.67 19.93 25.72
N GLY A 349 -17.42 19.96 24.61
CA GLY A 349 -18.80 20.47 24.57
C GLY A 349 -19.75 19.77 25.55
N GLN A 350 -19.49 18.51 25.87
CA GLN A 350 -20.26 17.70 26.80
C GLN A 350 -19.69 17.69 28.25
N GLY A 351 -18.54 18.34 28.51
CA GLY A 351 -17.90 18.39 29.82
C GLY A 351 -17.24 17.06 30.23
N LEU A 352 -16.87 16.23 29.29
CA LEU A 352 -16.12 14.99 29.50
C LEU A 352 -14.62 15.22 29.66
N LEU A 353 -14.08 16.33 29.18
CA LEU A 353 -12.71 16.77 29.33
C LEU A 353 -12.64 18.09 30.04
N THR A 354 -11.66 18.25 30.92
CA THR A 354 -11.26 19.56 31.45
C THR A 354 -10.33 20.25 30.44
N ASP A 355 -10.13 21.58 30.58
CA ASP A 355 -9.21 22.31 29.70
C ASP A 355 -7.79 21.75 29.79
N ALA A 356 -7.32 21.40 30.98
CA ALA A 356 -6.00 20.78 31.16
C ALA A 356 -5.89 19.40 30.48
N ASP A 357 -6.96 18.58 30.57
CA ASP A 357 -7.01 17.27 29.86
C ASP A 357 -6.96 17.47 28.35
N TYR A 358 -7.72 18.45 27.85
CA TYR A 358 -7.78 18.76 26.43
C TYR A 358 -6.43 19.27 25.91
N GLN A 359 -5.77 20.19 26.62
CA GLN A 359 -4.44 20.68 26.26
C GLN A 359 -3.38 19.56 26.27
N THR A 360 -3.42 18.71 27.31
CA THR A 360 -2.51 17.54 27.41
C THR A 360 -2.74 16.59 26.24
N PHE A 361 -4.00 16.30 25.92
CA PHE A 361 -4.37 15.44 24.79
C PHE A 361 -3.90 16.03 23.45
N LEU A 362 -4.16 17.32 23.18
CA LEU A 362 -3.74 18.00 21.96
C LEU A 362 -2.23 17.92 21.78
N ALA A 363 -1.48 18.29 22.83
CA ALA A 363 -0.02 18.26 22.80
C ALA A 363 0.51 16.84 22.54
N ALA A 364 0.00 15.85 23.26
CA ALA A 364 0.42 14.45 23.11
C ALA A 364 0.06 13.90 21.72
N ALA A 365 -1.12 14.19 21.21
CA ALA A 365 -1.57 13.76 19.89
C ALA A 365 -0.67 14.35 18.78
N ILE A 366 -0.46 15.66 18.77
CA ILE A 366 0.38 16.35 17.77
C ILE A 366 1.81 15.79 17.80
N ILE A 367 2.43 15.67 18.99
CA ILE A 367 3.79 15.15 19.11
C ILE A 367 3.86 13.68 18.64
N SER A 368 2.87 12.84 18.98
CA SER A 368 2.84 11.45 18.54
C SER A 368 2.69 11.33 17.03
N MET A 369 1.92 12.20 16.39
CA MET A 369 1.77 12.27 14.92
C MET A 369 3.08 12.71 14.25
N ILE A 370 3.78 13.70 14.80
CA ILE A 370 5.11 14.14 14.32
C ILE A 370 6.13 13.00 14.42
N ALA A 371 6.10 12.21 15.48
CA ALA A 371 7.02 11.11 15.70
C ALA A 371 6.78 9.92 14.75
N THR A 372 5.55 9.74 14.25
CA THR A 372 5.12 8.55 13.52
C THR A 372 5.95 8.23 12.27
N PRO A 373 6.27 9.14 11.35
CA PRO A 373 7.09 8.82 10.17
C PRO A 373 8.48 8.31 10.54
N PHE A 374 9.07 8.86 11.60
CA PHE A 374 10.37 8.42 12.11
C PHE A 374 10.28 7.04 12.76
N LEU A 375 9.21 6.79 13.51
CA LEU A 375 8.93 5.48 14.11
C LEU A 375 8.72 4.42 13.02
N ILE A 376 7.93 4.70 11.99
CA ILE A 376 7.72 3.79 10.84
C ILE A 376 9.04 3.51 10.13
N LYS A 377 9.90 4.52 9.93
CA LYS A 377 11.23 4.33 9.36
C LYS A 377 12.12 3.45 10.22
N ALA A 378 12.01 3.53 11.54
CA ALA A 378 12.76 2.70 12.48
C ALA A 378 12.14 1.31 12.73
N ALA A 379 10.84 1.12 12.40
CA ALA A 379 10.08 -0.09 12.69
C ALA A 379 10.74 -1.40 12.23
N PRO A 380 11.36 -1.51 11.04
CA PRO A 380 12.05 -2.73 10.64
C PRO A 380 13.24 -3.08 11.55
N ARG A 381 14.00 -2.07 12.02
CA ARG A 381 15.13 -2.26 12.94
C ARG A 381 14.64 -2.66 14.33
N ILE A 382 13.57 -2.00 14.82
CA ILE A 382 12.94 -2.30 16.11
C ILE A 382 12.37 -3.72 16.09
N GLY A 383 11.61 -4.08 15.04
CA GLY A 383 11.03 -5.41 14.86
C GLY A 383 12.10 -6.51 14.88
N TYR A 384 13.21 -6.25 14.19
CA TYR A 384 14.34 -7.17 14.21
C TYR A 384 14.96 -7.30 15.61
N ALA A 385 15.26 -6.19 16.28
CA ALA A 385 15.91 -6.21 17.60
C ALA A 385 15.04 -6.90 18.66
N ILE A 386 13.71 -6.69 18.61
CA ILE A 386 12.76 -7.36 19.50
C ILE A 386 12.68 -8.85 19.20
N GLN A 387 12.60 -9.22 17.93
CA GLN A 387 12.53 -10.63 17.52
C GLN A 387 13.80 -11.40 17.91
N SER A 388 14.99 -10.82 17.73
CA SER A 388 16.25 -11.45 18.07
C SER A 388 16.44 -11.67 19.59
N LYS A 389 15.86 -10.78 20.44
CA LYS A 389 15.97 -10.86 21.90
C LYS A 389 14.93 -11.76 22.55
N LEU A 390 13.67 -11.65 22.10
CA LEU A 390 12.52 -12.30 22.76
C LEU A 390 12.18 -13.69 22.22
N SER A 391 12.65 -14.03 21.05
CA SER A 391 12.37 -15.33 20.42
C SER A 391 13.62 -15.94 19.78
N PRO A 392 14.71 -16.13 20.50
CA PRO A 392 15.85 -16.83 19.94
C PRO A 392 15.49 -18.27 19.59
N ASN A 393 14.59 -18.92 20.33
CA ASN A 393 14.23 -20.34 20.20
C ASN A 393 12.82 -20.62 19.62
N SER A 394 11.92 -19.64 19.49
CA SER A 394 10.56 -19.89 18.95
C SER A 394 10.53 -20.22 17.46
N LEU A 395 11.71 -20.39 16.89
CA LEU A 395 11.95 -20.87 15.54
C LEU A 395 12.16 -22.38 15.48
N LEU A 396 12.22 -23.04 16.63
CA LEU A 396 12.38 -24.48 16.76
C LEU A 396 11.04 -25.23 16.84
N GLU A 397 9.91 -24.54 17.07
CA GLU A 397 8.62 -25.17 16.91
C GLU A 397 8.28 -25.18 15.41
N PRO A 398 8.18 -26.35 14.79
CA PRO A 398 7.60 -26.48 13.48
C PRO A 398 6.11 -26.14 13.65
N SER A 399 5.70 -24.91 13.39
CA SER A 399 4.33 -24.70 12.95
C SER A 399 4.17 -25.56 11.71
N MET A 400 3.57 -26.73 11.92
CA MET A 400 3.21 -27.71 10.89
C MET A 400 2.16 -27.08 9.96
N MET A 401 2.57 -26.15 9.14
CA MET A 401 1.87 -25.67 7.95
C MET A 401 2.95 -25.40 6.91
N GLY A 402 3.42 -26.42 6.26
CA GLY A 402 4.37 -26.31 5.19
C GLY A 402 4.80 -27.67 4.70
N PHE A 403 5.14 -27.72 3.48
CA PHE A 403 5.68 -28.85 2.76
C PHE A 403 6.94 -29.38 3.48
N ASP A 404 6.89 -30.63 3.94
CA ASP A 404 8.05 -31.41 4.31
C ASP A 404 8.49 -32.17 3.05
N PRO A 405 9.61 -31.86 2.43
CA PRO A 405 10.02 -32.49 1.19
C PRO A 405 10.41 -33.96 1.32
N GLY A 406 10.30 -34.57 2.51
CA GLY A 406 10.66 -35.97 2.77
C GLY A 406 12.15 -36.28 2.50
N GLU A 407 12.65 -35.95 1.32
CA GLU A 407 14.08 -35.91 0.99
C GLU A 407 14.54 -34.46 0.72
N PRO A 408 15.73 -34.06 1.17
CA PRO A 408 16.24 -32.70 0.96
C PRO A 408 16.41 -32.44 -0.53
N LEU A 409 15.69 -31.43 -1.06
CA LEU A 409 15.80 -30.99 -2.45
C LEU A 409 17.25 -30.60 -2.76
N LYS A 410 17.77 -31.00 -3.93
CA LYS A 410 19.11 -30.65 -4.43
C LYS A 410 18.99 -29.93 -5.77
N GLY A 411 19.84 -28.94 -6.00
CA GLY A 411 19.84 -28.18 -7.24
C GLY A 411 18.56 -27.39 -7.51
N HIS A 412 17.73 -27.18 -6.51
CA HIS A 412 16.43 -26.52 -6.59
C HIS A 412 16.54 -25.00 -6.49
N ILE A 413 15.41 -24.34 -6.74
CA ILE A 413 15.25 -22.90 -6.60
C ILE A 413 14.52 -22.59 -5.28
N ILE A 414 15.05 -21.66 -4.50
CA ILE A 414 14.37 -21.12 -3.31
C ILE A 414 13.77 -19.77 -3.68
N ILE A 415 12.46 -19.59 -3.45
CA ILE A 415 11.74 -18.36 -3.69
C ILE A 415 11.35 -17.76 -2.33
N VAL A 416 11.87 -16.59 -2.00
CA VAL A 416 11.52 -15.86 -0.77
C VAL A 416 10.52 -14.75 -1.11
N GLY A 417 9.26 -14.93 -0.67
CA GLY A 417 8.12 -14.08 -0.95
C GLY A 417 7.16 -14.67 -2.00
N TYR A 418 5.92 -14.92 -1.60
CA TYR A 418 4.86 -15.49 -2.45
C TYR A 418 3.80 -14.44 -2.82
N GLY A 419 4.28 -13.21 -3.15
CA GLY A 419 3.50 -12.16 -3.77
C GLY A 419 3.23 -12.44 -5.27
N LEU A 420 2.91 -11.40 -6.05
CA LEU A 420 2.64 -11.54 -7.49
C LEU A 420 3.81 -12.21 -8.24
N ASN A 421 5.04 -11.74 -8.00
CA ASN A 421 6.23 -12.24 -8.70
C ASN A 421 6.57 -13.68 -8.31
N GLY A 422 6.50 -14.01 -7.00
CA GLY A 422 6.73 -15.38 -6.53
C GLY A 422 5.71 -16.37 -7.10
N ARG A 423 4.43 -15.99 -7.15
CA ARG A 423 3.35 -16.82 -7.73
C ARG A 423 3.53 -17.04 -9.23
N ASN A 424 3.89 -16.00 -9.97
CA ASN A 424 4.12 -16.13 -11.41
C ASN A 424 5.32 -17.02 -11.70
N LEU A 425 6.41 -16.84 -10.93
CA LEU A 425 7.59 -17.67 -11.06
C LEU A 425 7.28 -19.14 -10.73
N SER A 426 6.59 -19.43 -9.63
CA SER A 426 6.25 -20.81 -9.25
C SER A 426 5.40 -21.52 -10.31
N LYS A 427 4.43 -20.79 -10.91
CA LYS A 427 3.61 -21.33 -12.00
C LYS A 427 4.44 -21.75 -13.22
N VAL A 428 5.44 -20.93 -13.58
CA VAL A 428 6.33 -21.25 -14.70
C VAL A 428 7.23 -22.43 -14.36
N LEU A 429 7.86 -22.41 -13.18
CA LEU A 429 8.76 -23.50 -12.73
C LEU A 429 8.04 -24.85 -12.67
N ARG A 430 6.78 -24.85 -12.24
CA ARG A 430 5.92 -26.04 -12.22
C ARG A 430 5.68 -26.58 -13.63
N ARG A 431 5.40 -25.71 -14.60
CA ARG A 431 5.17 -26.11 -16.01
C ARG A 431 6.40 -26.73 -16.68
N VAL A 432 7.58 -26.22 -16.33
CA VAL A 432 8.85 -26.71 -16.89
C VAL A 432 9.54 -27.76 -16.00
N ASN A 433 8.85 -28.29 -14.97
CA ASN A 433 9.31 -29.31 -14.04
C ASN A 433 10.67 -28.98 -13.36
N ILE A 434 10.94 -27.72 -13.07
CA ILE A 434 12.11 -27.33 -12.31
C ILE A 434 11.77 -27.39 -10.81
N PRO A 435 12.57 -28.10 -9.97
CA PRO A 435 12.30 -28.23 -8.55
C PRO A 435 12.48 -26.87 -7.83
N TYR A 436 11.53 -26.51 -6.98
CA TYR A 436 11.55 -25.28 -6.22
C TYR A 436 10.91 -25.46 -4.84
N ALA A 437 11.24 -24.56 -3.94
CA ALA A 437 10.63 -24.42 -2.63
C ALA A 437 10.37 -22.94 -2.34
N ILE A 438 9.28 -22.63 -1.65
CA ILE A 438 8.83 -21.26 -1.39
C ILE A 438 8.88 -20.98 0.10
N LEU A 439 9.31 -19.76 0.46
CA LEU A 439 9.33 -19.26 1.82
C LEU A 439 8.53 -17.95 1.88
N ASP A 440 7.54 -17.86 2.78
CA ASP A 440 6.78 -16.63 3.01
C ASP A 440 6.52 -16.38 4.49
N LEU A 441 6.44 -15.11 4.87
CA LEU A 441 6.16 -14.64 6.24
C LEU A 441 4.68 -14.55 6.57
N ASN A 442 3.80 -14.66 5.58
CA ASN A 442 2.37 -14.56 5.77
C ASN A 442 1.74 -15.95 5.93
N ALA A 443 1.38 -16.29 7.18
CA ALA A 443 0.79 -17.58 7.52
C ALA A 443 -0.49 -17.90 6.73
N GLU A 444 -1.31 -16.90 6.37
CA GLU A 444 -2.52 -17.10 5.59
C GLU A 444 -2.20 -17.41 4.12
N THR A 445 -1.24 -16.71 3.55
CA THR A 445 -0.72 -16.98 2.20
C THR A 445 -0.15 -18.39 2.12
N VAL A 446 0.68 -18.77 3.12
CA VAL A 446 1.26 -20.11 3.20
C VAL A 446 0.18 -21.19 3.28
N ARG A 447 -0.82 -21.01 4.13
CA ARG A 447 -1.90 -21.98 4.26
C ARG A 447 -2.66 -22.17 2.95
N LYS A 448 -3.09 -21.08 2.32
CA LYS A 448 -3.85 -21.13 1.04
C LYS A 448 -3.02 -21.78 -0.08
N ALA A 449 -1.76 -21.39 -0.21
CA ALA A 449 -0.89 -21.94 -1.24
C ALA A 449 -0.54 -23.41 -1.00
N ALA A 450 -0.40 -23.83 0.26
CA ALA A 450 -0.21 -25.24 0.62
C ALA A 450 -1.45 -26.09 0.32
N GLU A 451 -2.66 -25.54 0.55
CA GLU A 451 -3.93 -26.19 0.16
C GLU A 451 -4.03 -26.35 -1.38
N GLU A 452 -3.41 -25.44 -2.16
CA GLU A 452 -3.29 -25.50 -3.63
C GLU A 452 -2.16 -26.42 -4.11
N GLY A 453 -1.42 -27.06 -3.20
CA GLY A 453 -0.33 -27.99 -3.50
C GLY A 453 1.00 -27.32 -3.84
N GLU A 454 1.22 -26.05 -3.47
CA GLU A 454 2.53 -25.39 -3.60
C GLU A 454 3.51 -25.87 -2.52
N PRO A 455 4.80 -26.08 -2.87
CA PRO A 455 5.84 -26.42 -1.91
C PRO A 455 6.26 -25.18 -1.11
N ILE A 456 5.39 -24.70 -0.25
CA ILE A 456 5.55 -23.46 0.50
C ILE A 456 5.68 -23.71 2.00
N THR A 457 6.59 -23.00 2.63
CA THR A 457 6.87 -23.06 4.07
C THR A 457 6.76 -21.68 4.70
N PHE A 458 6.23 -21.61 5.91
CA PHE A 458 6.21 -20.39 6.70
C PHE A 458 7.59 -20.14 7.33
N GLY A 459 8.16 -18.94 7.11
CA GLY A 459 9.44 -18.59 7.73
C GLY A 459 9.99 -17.22 7.34
N ASP A 460 10.98 -16.78 8.10
CA ASP A 460 11.70 -15.52 7.86
C ASP A 460 13.04 -15.82 7.18
N GLY A 461 13.17 -15.43 5.90
CA GLY A 461 14.41 -15.62 5.11
C GLY A 461 15.63 -14.87 5.65
N THR A 462 15.46 -13.96 6.63
CA THR A 462 16.59 -13.29 7.28
C THR A 462 17.29 -14.15 8.33
N ARG A 463 16.89 -15.42 8.47
CA ARG A 463 17.39 -16.33 9.50
C ARG A 463 18.12 -17.53 8.92
N LYS A 464 19.30 -17.80 9.50
CA LYS A 464 20.18 -18.87 9.07
C LYS A 464 19.51 -20.25 9.18
N GLU A 465 18.78 -20.49 10.27
CA GLU A 465 18.11 -21.77 10.55
C GLU A 465 16.99 -22.05 9.56
N VAL A 466 16.30 -21.00 9.11
CA VAL A 466 15.22 -21.12 8.12
C VAL A 466 15.80 -21.45 6.74
N LEU A 467 16.83 -20.73 6.31
CA LEU A 467 17.52 -20.99 5.05
C LEU A 467 18.20 -22.36 5.04
N HIS A 468 18.76 -22.78 6.17
CA HIS A 468 19.34 -24.12 6.31
C HIS A 468 18.28 -25.22 6.13
N ARG A 469 17.08 -25.08 6.72
CA ARG A 469 15.96 -26.02 6.50
C ARG A 469 15.47 -26.05 5.05
N MET A 470 15.58 -24.93 4.34
CA MET A 470 15.29 -24.87 2.90
C MET A 470 16.40 -25.51 2.06
N ASN A 471 17.43 -26.08 2.71
CA ASN A 471 18.62 -26.69 2.09
C ASN A 471 19.35 -25.73 1.15
N LEU A 472 19.58 -24.49 1.61
CA LEU A 472 20.23 -23.43 0.83
C LEU A 472 21.62 -23.82 0.35
N GLU A 473 22.34 -24.62 1.12
CA GLU A 473 23.70 -25.08 0.82
C GLU A 473 23.76 -25.92 -0.48
N SER A 474 22.67 -26.58 -0.83
CA SER A 474 22.56 -27.38 -2.05
C SER A 474 21.59 -26.78 -3.09
N ALA A 475 21.03 -25.60 -2.82
CA ALA A 475 20.20 -24.88 -3.78
C ALA A 475 21.05 -24.27 -4.88
N ARG A 476 20.51 -24.23 -6.10
CA ARG A 476 21.17 -23.64 -7.26
C ARG A 476 20.91 -22.13 -7.37
N ILE A 477 19.68 -21.71 -7.08
CA ILE A 477 19.25 -20.32 -7.22
C ILE A 477 18.44 -19.91 -6.01
N LEU A 478 18.70 -18.70 -5.51
CA LEU A 478 17.85 -18.01 -4.55
C LEU A 478 17.20 -16.80 -5.21
N VAL A 479 15.88 -16.74 -5.22
CA VAL A 479 15.12 -15.59 -5.75
C VAL A 479 14.47 -14.84 -4.61
N LEU A 480 14.80 -13.56 -4.46
CA LEU A 480 14.20 -12.68 -3.48
C LEU A 480 13.13 -11.81 -4.14
N ALA A 481 11.86 -12.18 -3.95
CA ALA A 481 10.68 -11.51 -4.49
C ALA A 481 9.92 -10.68 -3.43
N THR A 482 10.55 -10.40 -2.29
CA THR A 482 9.98 -9.59 -1.20
C THR A 482 10.14 -8.10 -1.44
N SER A 483 9.25 -7.29 -0.83
CA SER A 483 9.28 -5.83 -0.93
C SER A 483 9.96 -5.15 0.27
N ASP A 484 10.53 -5.90 1.22
CA ASP A 484 11.23 -5.35 2.40
C ASP A 484 12.73 -5.20 2.11
N PRO A 485 13.27 -3.97 1.94
CA PRO A 485 14.66 -3.75 1.57
C PRO A 485 15.65 -4.24 2.63
N ILE A 486 15.29 -4.18 3.91
CA ILE A 486 16.16 -4.60 5.02
C ILE A 486 16.22 -6.12 5.08
N ALA A 487 15.06 -6.79 4.93
CA ALA A 487 15.02 -8.24 4.83
C ALA A 487 15.81 -8.72 3.63
N THR A 488 15.63 -8.09 2.48
CA THR A 488 16.34 -8.42 1.24
C THR A 488 17.85 -8.35 1.41
N ARG A 489 18.40 -7.20 1.84
CA ARG A 489 19.85 -7.04 2.06
C ARG A 489 20.41 -8.08 3.01
N ARG A 490 19.71 -8.34 4.10
CA ARG A 490 20.15 -9.32 5.08
C ARG A 490 20.11 -10.75 4.56
N THR A 491 19.04 -11.11 3.84
CA THR A 491 18.91 -12.45 3.24
C THR A 491 20.00 -12.68 2.19
N VAL A 492 20.34 -11.66 1.37
CA VAL A 492 21.44 -11.73 0.40
C VAL A 492 22.77 -12.01 1.11
N ALA A 493 23.11 -11.19 2.12
CA ALA A 493 24.37 -11.35 2.85
C ALA A 493 24.48 -12.72 3.52
N LEU A 494 23.40 -13.17 4.16
CA LEU A 494 23.35 -14.45 4.84
C LEU A 494 23.43 -15.63 3.86
N ALA A 495 22.72 -15.54 2.73
CA ALA A 495 22.73 -16.59 1.71
C ALA A 495 24.11 -16.72 1.08
N ARG A 496 24.82 -15.64 0.82
CA ARG A 496 26.19 -15.64 0.31
C ARG A 496 27.19 -16.21 1.32
N GLU A 497 26.99 -15.94 2.64
CA GLU A 497 27.79 -16.55 3.71
C GLU A 497 27.58 -18.06 3.77
N MET A 498 26.32 -18.55 3.64
CA MET A 498 25.99 -19.98 3.75
C MET A 498 26.32 -20.79 2.50
N ASN A 499 26.21 -20.20 1.33
CA ASN A 499 26.50 -20.83 0.04
C ASN A 499 27.19 -19.81 -0.88
N PRO A 500 28.54 -19.87 -0.98
CA PRO A 500 29.33 -18.96 -1.82
C PRO A 500 28.99 -19.05 -3.32
N ASP A 501 28.53 -20.21 -3.78
CA ASP A 501 28.31 -20.49 -5.21
C ASP A 501 26.85 -20.28 -5.68
N ILE A 502 25.93 -20.02 -4.75
CA ILE A 502 24.52 -19.86 -5.10
C ILE A 502 24.28 -18.64 -5.99
N GLN A 503 23.45 -18.80 -7.01
CA GLN A 503 22.99 -17.68 -7.84
C GLN A 503 21.89 -16.92 -7.12
N ILE A 504 22.12 -15.66 -6.77
CA ILE A 504 21.18 -14.82 -6.03
C ILE A 504 20.56 -13.79 -6.99
N ILE A 505 19.27 -13.91 -7.23
CA ILE A 505 18.48 -13.00 -8.05
C ILE A 505 17.57 -12.19 -7.11
N VAL A 506 17.68 -10.88 -7.18
CA VAL A 506 16.96 -9.98 -6.29
C VAL A 506 16.06 -9.04 -7.08
N ARG A 507 14.80 -8.97 -6.71
CA ARG A 507 13.93 -7.87 -7.13
C ARG A 507 14.08 -6.72 -6.14
N THR A 508 14.32 -5.52 -6.65
CA THR A 508 14.23 -4.28 -5.86
C THR A 508 13.28 -3.29 -6.54
N ARG A 509 12.72 -2.39 -5.76
CA ARG A 509 11.89 -1.31 -6.33
C ARG A 509 12.74 -0.14 -6.78
N TYR A 510 13.79 0.19 -6.05
CA TYR A 510 14.56 1.42 -6.23
C TYR A 510 15.93 1.17 -6.83
N MET A 511 16.28 1.94 -7.85
CA MET A 511 17.62 1.94 -8.44
C MET A 511 18.74 2.20 -7.42
N ALA A 512 18.47 3.02 -6.41
CA ALA A 512 19.44 3.36 -5.36
C ALA A 512 19.91 2.15 -4.52
N GLU A 513 19.22 1.02 -4.56
CA GLU A 513 19.58 -0.18 -3.79
C GLU A 513 20.50 -1.13 -4.56
N LEU A 514 20.68 -0.92 -5.86
CA LEU A 514 21.45 -1.84 -6.70
C LEU A 514 22.87 -2.05 -6.20
N GLN A 515 23.59 -0.97 -5.96
CA GLN A 515 24.99 -1.01 -5.58
C GLN A 515 25.19 -1.76 -4.26
N ASP A 516 24.34 -1.48 -3.26
CA ASP A 516 24.38 -2.16 -1.97
C ASP A 516 24.15 -3.67 -2.13
N LEU A 517 23.17 -4.06 -2.94
CA LEU A 517 22.80 -5.46 -3.15
C LEU A 517 23.88 -6.25 -3.90
N TYR A 518 24.54 -5.64 -4.89
CA TYR A 518 25.70 -6.25 -5.55
C TYR A 518 26.88 -6.40 -4.61
N GLN A 519 27.18 -5.39 -3.78
CA GLN A 519 28.25 -5.47 -2.77
C GLN A 519 27.99 -6.54 -1.72
N LEU A 520 26.72 -6.80 -1.38
CA LEU A 520 26.33 -7.87 -0.47
C LEU A 520 26.38 -9.27 -1.10
N GLY A 521 26.61 -9.36 -2.41
CA GLY A 521 26.80 -10.62 -3.11
C GLY A 521 25.64 -11.10 -3.97
N ALA A 522 24.69 -10.23 -4.32
CA ALA A 522 23.69 -10.56 -5.34
C ALA A 522 24.36 -10.71 -6.71
N ASN A 523 23.93 -11.71 -7.50
CA ASN A 523 24.43 -11.91 -8.86
C ASN A 523 23.64 -11.07 -9.87
N GLN A 524 22.34 -10.96 -9.65
CA GLN A 524 21.45 -10.16 -10.49
C GLN A 524 20.48 -9.37 -9.61
N VAL A 525 20.35 -8.09 -9.91
CA VAL A 525 19.39 -7.22 -9.24
C VAL A 525 18.47 -6.61 -10.30
N ILE A 526 17.17 -6.82 -10.16
CA ILE A 526 16.15 -6.39 -11.11
C ILE A 526 15.37 -5.24 -10.50
N PRO A 527 15.64 -3.98 -10.90
CA PRO A 527 14.91 -2.82 -10.42
C PRO A 527 13.59 -2.68 -11.17
N GLU A 528 12.48 -2.75 -10.43
CA GLU A 528 11.12 -2.81 -10.98
C GLU A 528 10.77 -1.55 -11.79
N GLU A 529 11.12 -0.37 -11.28
CA GLU A 529 10.85 0.90 -11.98
C GLU A 529 11.58 0.98 -13.32
N PHE A 530 12.82 0.50 -13.36
CA PHE A 530 13.64 0.51 -14.57
C PHE A 530 13.10 -0.49 -15.62
N GLU A 531 12.85 -1.73 -15.22
CA GLU A 531 12.30 -2.75 -16.13
C GLU A 531 10.88 -2.39 -16.61
N THR A 532 10.08 -1.72 -15.77
CA THR A 532 8.78 -1.21 -16.19
C THR A 532 8.94 -0.12 -17.26
N SER A 533 9.94 0.76 -17.15
CA SER A 533 10.20 1.78 -18.16
C SER A 533 10.60 1.16 -19.49
N ILE A 534 11.41 0.09 -19.46
CA ILE A 534 11.79 -0.69 -20.66
C ILE A 534 10.56 -1.29 -21.33
N GLU A 535 9.66 -1.90 -20.57
CA GLU A 535 8.43 -2.47 -21.14
C GLU A 535 7.53 -1.39 -21.75
N ILE A 536 7.42 -0.20 -21.11
CA ILE A 536 6.63 0.92 -21.63
C ILE A 536 7.17 1.38 -22.98
N PHE A 537 8.46 1.72 -23.08
CA PHE A 537 8.99 2.20 -24.35
C PHE A 537 8.99 1.13 -25.42
N SER A 538 9.23 -0.14 -25.06
CA SER A 538 9.16 -1.25 -26.00
C SER A 538 7.77 -1.39 -26.63
N ARG A 539 6.70 -1.22 -25.84
CA ARG A 539 5.32 -1.21 -26.34
C ARG A 539 5.05 0.00 -27.23
N VAL A 540 5.50 1.18 -26.81
CA VAL A 540 5.34 2.40 -27.61
C VAL A 540 6.02 2.24 -28.97
N LEU A 541 7.28 1.79 -29.01
CA LEU A 541 8.00 1.58 -30.28
C LEU A 541 7.32 0.54 -31.17
N ARG A 542 6.75 -0.50 -30.57
CA ARG A 542 5.98 -1.51 -31.31
C ARG A 542 4.72 -0.93 -31.97
N GLU A 543 3.99 -0.07 -31.27
CA GLU A 543 2.82 0.64 -31.84
C GLU A 543 3.19 1.58 -33.00
N TYR A 544 4.43 2.09 -33.02
CA TYR A 544 4.98 2.87 -34.14
C TYR A 544 5.54 1.98 -35.25
N GLY A 545 5.42 0.66 -35.19
CA GLY A 545 5.89 -0.27 -36.21
C GLY A 545 7.42 -0.43 -36.25
N VAL A 546 8.13 -0.07 -35.18
CA VAL A 546 9.58 -0.28 -35.10
C VAL A 546 9.87 -1.77 -35.01
N ALA A 547 10.80 -2.24 -35.83
CA ALA A 547 11.15 -3.65 -35.91
C ALA A 547 11.66 -4.20 -34.56
N ARG A 548 11.29 -5.45 -34.24
CA ARG A 548 11.54 -6.08 -32.93
C ARG A 548 13.02 -6.15 -32.56
N ASN A 549 13.91 -6.39 -33.52
CA ASN A 549 15.36 -6.41 -33.31
C ASN A 549 15.91 -5.02 -32.93
N VAL A 550 15.39 -3.94 -33.53
CA VAL A 550 15.75 -2.56 -33.17
C VAL A 550 15.32 -2.29 -31.73
N ILE A 551 14.07 -2.66 -31.37
CA ILE A 551 13.58 -2.52 -30.00
C ILE A 551 14.46 -3.31 -29.02
N GLN A 552 14.85 -4.54 -29.36
CA GLN A 552 15.75 -5.34 -28.53
C GLN A 552 17.14 -4.71 -28.39
N GLY A 553 17.69 -4.17 -29.48
CA GLY A 553 18.94 -3.43 -29.41
C GLY A 553 18.90 -2.25 -28.44
N GLU A 554 17.86 -1.42 -28.53
CA GLU A 554 17.64 -0.29 -27.63
C GLU A 554 17.46 -0.75 -26.18
N VAL A 555 16.72 -1.85 -25.96
CA VAL A 555 16.54 -2.44 -24.62
C VAL A 555 17.87 -2.88 -24.04
N GLU A 556 18.72 -3.55 -24.81
CA GLU A 556 20.03 -4.01 -24.35
C GLU A 556 20.98 -2.83 -24.08
N GLU A 557 20.93 -1.79 -24.93
CA GLU A 557 21.72 -0.60 -24.75
C GLU A 557 21.33 0.17 -23.47
N ILE A 558 20.03 0.42 -23.27
CA ILE A 558 19.51 1.06 -22.07
C ILE A 558 19.80 0.24 -20.81
N ARG A 559 19.68 -1.09 -20.89
CA ARG A 559 20.09 -1.94 -19.77
C ARG A 559 21.59 -1.83 -19.50
N ARG A 560 22.42 -1.84 -20.53
CA ARG A 560 23.86 -1.69 -20.38
C ARG A 560 24.22 -0.36 -19.75
N GLU A 561 23.67 0.76 -20.23
CA GLU A 561 23.89 2.09 -19.67
C GLU A 561 23.37 2.21 -18.24
N GLY A 562 22.14 1.79 -17.98
CA GLY A 562 21.52 1.84 -16.66
C GLY A 562 22.26 1.01 -15.63
N TYR A 563 22.74 -0.17 -15.99
CA TYR A 563 23.55 -1.01 -15.11
C TYR A 563 25.03 -0.59 -15.02
N GLN A 564 25.60 0.09 -16.06
CA GLN A 564 26.97 0.62 -16.04
C GLN A 564 27.08 1.93 -15.22
N MET A 565 26.11 2.80 -15.26
CA MET A 565 26.10 4.01 -14.41
C MET A 565 26.22 3.71 -12.92
N LEU A 566 25.88 2.50 -12.51
CA LEU A 566 25.84 2.04 -11.11
C LEU A 566 27.01 1.12 -10.71
N ARG A 567 27.74 0.61 -11.70
CA ARG A 567 29.02 -0.05 -11.47
C ARG A 567 30.10 1.01 -11.59
N GLY A 568 30.67 1.45 -10.49
CA GLY A 568 31.82 2.37 -10.53
C GLY A 568 32.93 1.88 -11.50
N PRO A 569 33.93 2.69 -11.86
CA PRO A 569 34.87 2.42 -12.94
C PRO A 569 35.67 1.14 -12.68
N SER A 570 35.32 0.06 -13.33
CA SER A 570 36.07 -1.20 -13.29
C SER A 570 36.21 -1.76 -14.68
N GLN A 571 37.42 -1.67 -15.17
CA GLN A 571 38.10 -2.31 -16.28
C GLN A 571 37.57 -2.12 -17.72
N PRO A 572 38.45 -1.87 -18.67
CA PRO A 572 38.08 -1.68 -20.07
C PRO A 572 37.62 -3.02 -20.65
N VAL A 573 36.34 -3.09 -20.97
CA VAL A 573 35.83 -4.11 -21.86
C VAL A 573 36.31 -3.78 -23.25
N LEU A 574 37.08 -4.67 -23.87
CA LEU A 574 37.48 -4.63 -25.27
C LEU A 574 36.25 -4.25 -26.13
N GLU A 575 36.47 -3.31 -27.05
CA GLU A 575 35.48 -2.88 -28.02
C GLU A 575 34.97 -4.05 -28.86
N LEU A 576 33.90 -4.66 -28.42
CA LEU A 576 33.07 -5.59 -29.18
C LEU A 576 32.05 -4.88 -30.09
N SER A 577 32.08 -3.53 -30.10
CA SER A 577 31.12 -2.70 -30.87
C SER A 577 31.17 -2.95 -32.37
N ALA A 578 32.37 -3.15 -32.94
CA ALA A 578 32.51 -3.41 -34.37
C ALA A 578 32.02 -4.81 -34.82
N ILE A 579 32.03 -5.80 -33.90
CA ILE A 579 31.50 -7.13 -34.16
C ILE A 579 29.99 -7.16 -33.90
N SER A 580 29.51 -6.38 -32.93
CA SER A 580 28.08 -6.23 -32.61
C SER A 580 27.31 -5.55 -33.75
N ASP A 581 27.88 -4.52 -34.37
CA ASP A 581 27.24 -3.82 -35.51
C ASP A 581 27.15 -4.71 -36.77
N ALA A 582 28.14 -5.58 -36.99
CA ALA A 582 28.10 -6.54 -38.11
C ALA A 582 27.17 -7.75 -37.80
N LEU A 583 27.01 -8.14 -36.54
CA LEU A 583 26.08 -9.19 -36.12
C LEU A 583 24.68 -8.64 -35.82
N GLY A 584 24.53 -7.34 -35.53
CA GLY A 584 23.25 -6.69 -35.29
C GLY A 584 22.36 -6.56 -36.56
N MET A 585 22.95 -6.75 -37.74
CA MET A 585 22.21 -6.84 -39.01
C MET A 585 21.65 -8.21 -39.30
N ALA A 586 22.01 -9.24 -38.56
CA ALA A 586 21.49 -10.59 -38.73
C ALA A 586 20.84 -11.06 -37.44
N SER A 587 19.56 -11.35 -37.44
CA SER A 587 18.83 -11.97 -36.34
C SER A 587 18.59 -13.46 -36.61
N THR A 588 18.42 -14.23 -35.56
CA THR A 588 17.95 -15.60 -35.61
C THR A 588 16.55 -15.68 -35.04
N GLU A 589 15.65 -16.38 -35.75
CA GLU A 589 14.31 -16.63 -35.26
C GLU A 589 13.98 -18.10 -35.31
N THR A 590 13.25 -18.57 -34.30
CA THR A 590 12.83 -19.97 -34.20
C THR A 590 11.38 -20.08 -34.65
N LEU A 591 11.10 -20.95 -35.56
CA LEU A 591 9.75 -21.22 -36.08
C LEU A 591 9.38 -22.68 -35.84
N PHE A 592 8.19 -22.91 -35.35
CA PHE A 592 7.57 -24.24 -35.24
C PHE A 592 6.75 -24.52 -36.47
N ILE A 593 6.96 -25.67 -37.10
CA ILE A 593 6.20 -26.12 -38.26
C ILE A 593 4.94 -26.85 -37.80
N ASP A 594 3.81 -26.16 -37.89
CA ASP A 594 2.51 -26.71 -37.53
C ASP A 594 2.08 -27.81 -38.53
N ARG A 595 1.22 -28.73 -38.09
CA ARG A 595 0.65 -29.83 -38.89
C ARG A 595 -0.11 -29.39 -40.13
N GLU A 596 -0.58 -28.15 -40.12
CA GLU A 596 -1.28 -27.55 -41.28
C GLU A 596 -0.35 -26.73 -42.19
N SER A 597 0.94 -26.69 -41.94
CA SER A 597 1.89 -25.89 -42.72
C SER A 597 2.00 -26.40 -44.17
N PRO A 598 1.93 -25.50 -45.17
CA PRO A 598 1.97 -25.84 -46.60
C PRO A 598 3.33 -26.38 -47.08
N VAL A 599 4.34 -26.36 -46.21
CA VAL A 599 5.69 -26.83 -46.56
C VAL A 599 5.94 -28.28 -46.13
N ILE A 600 5.03 -28.88 -45.39
CA ILE A 600 5.16 -30.30 -45.02
C ILE A 600 5.32 -31.19 -46.27
N GLY A 601 6.34 -32.02 -46.23
CA GLY A 601 6.67 -32.92 -47.30
C GLY A 601 7.50 -32.31 -48.43
N LYS A 602 7.75 -30.99 -48.44
CA LYS A 602 8.65 -30.35 -49.42
C LYS A 602 10.07 -30.32 -48.88
N THR A 603 11.03 -30.29 -49.79
CA THR A 603 12.45 -30.16 -49.42
C THR A 603 12.88 -28.69 -49.32
N LEU A 604 13.96 -28.41 -48.57
CA LEU A 604 14.53 -27.08 -48.46
C LEU A 604 14.95 -26.54 -49.85
N GLY A 605 15.44 -27.43 -50.72
CA GLY A 605 15.80 -27.11 -52.11
C GLY A 605 14.59 -26.73 -52.97
N GLU A 606 13.44 -27.43 -52.86
CA GLU A 606 12.20 -27.08 -53.54
C GLU A 606 11.62 -25.74 -53.12
N LEU A 607 11.79 -25.36 -51.87
CA LEU A 607 11.31 -24.08 -51.36
C LEU A 607 12.21 -22.91 -51.76
N ASP A 608 13.46 -23.18 -52.13
CA ASP A 608 14.48 -22.19 -52.52
C ASP A 608 14.49 -20.96 -51.59
N LEU A 609 14.37 -21.24 -50.28
CA LEU A 609 14.09 -20.26 -49.25
C LEU A 609 15.12 -19.13 -49.26
N ARG A 610 16.41 -19.50 -49.30
CA ARG A 610 17.51 -18.52 -49.26
C ARG A 610 17.52 -17.58 -50.46
N ARG A 611 17.27 -18.08 -51.67
CA ARG A 611 17.27 -17.25 -52.88
C ARG A 611 16.08 -16.31 -52.95
N LEU A 612 14.93 -16.76 -52.42
CA LEU A 612 13.68 -16.01 -52.53
C LEU A 612 13.46 -15.02 -51.37
N THR A 613 14.00 -15.30 -50.20
CA THR A 613 13.78 -14.47 -49.02
C THR A 613 15.07 -13.85 -48.44
N GLY A 614 16.24 -14.40 -48.83
CA GLY A 614 17.52 -14.04 -48.22
C GLY A 614 17.80 -14.72 -46.88
N ALA A 615 16.80 -15.29 -46.24
CA ALA A 615 16.95 -16.00 -44.97
C ALA A 615 17.54 -17.39 -45.16
N THR A 616 18.37 -17.83 -44.24
CA THR A 616 19.04 -19.13 -44.27
C THR A 616 18.56 -19.99 -43.10
N LEU A 617 18.19 -21.24 -43.38
CA LEU A 617 17.90 -22.24 -42.36
C LEU A 617 19.23 -22.73 -41.77
N ILE A 618 19.50 -22.47 -40.50
CA ILE A 618 20.78 -22.86 -39.87
C ILE A 618 20.64 -24.10 -38.99
N THR A 619 19.45 -24.42 -38.52
CA THR A 619 19.23 -25.58 -37.64
C THR A 619 17.79 -26.08 -37.80
N ALA A 620 17.60 -27.39 -37.77
CA ALA A 620 16.30 -28.04 -37.61
C ALA A 620 16.38 -29.03 -36.42
N ILE A 621 15.33 -29.07 -35.62
CA ILE A 621 15.19 -29.97 -34.46
C ILE A 621 13.94 -30.82 -34.70
N ARG A 622 14.09 -32.14 -34.69
CA ARG A 622 13.01 -33.12 -34.84
C ARG A 622 13.17 -34.20 -33.78
N ASP A 623 12.16 -34.48 -32.99
CA ASP A 623 12.15 -35.53 -31.96
C ASP A 623 13.37 -35.46 -31.00
N GLY A 624 13.82 -34.23 -30.68
CA GLY A 624 14.99 -34.01 -29.84
C GLY A 624 16.36 -34.18 -30.57
N ASN A 625 16.39 -34.58 -31.81
CA ASN A 625 17.60 -34.61 -32.63
C ASN A 625 17.79 -33.30 -33.37
N THR A 626 19.02 -32.76 -33.33
CA THR A 626 19.36 -31.47 -33.93
C THR A 626 20.21 -31.69 -35.19
N GLU A 627 19.71 -31.22 -36.33
CA GLU A 627 20.46 -31.16 -37.58
C GLU A 627 20.96 -29.71 -37.79
N ILE A 628 22.28 -29.54 -37.83
CA ILE A 628 22.91 -28.24 -38.07
C ILE A 628 23.24 -28.10 -39.54
N ASN A 629 22.91 -26.94 -40.12
CA ASN A 629 23.02 -26.64 -41.54
C ASN A 629 22.35 -27.71 -42.43
N PRO A 630 21.01 -27.89 -42.34
CA PRO A 630 20.28 -28.84 -43.14
C PRO A 630 20.56 -28.62 -44.63
N GLY A 631 20.81 -29.74 -45.35
CA GLY A 631 21.09 -29.69 -46.77
C GLY A 631 19.85 -29.43 -47.62
N PRO A 632 19.97 -29.20 -48.94
CA PRO A 632 18.83 -28.93 -49.80
C PRO A 632 17.81 -30.09 -49.85
N ASP A 633 18.23 -31.31 -49.50
CA ASP A 633 17.38 -32.49 -49.44
C ASP A 633 16.61 -32.63 -48.11
N PHE A 634 16.84 -31.71 -47.14
CA PHE A 634 16.09 -31.69 -45.90
C PHE A 634 14.60 -31.50 -46.18
N LYS A 635 13.79 -32.44 -45.71
CA LYS A 635 12.35 -32.48 -45.91
C LYS A 635 11.63 -32.02 -44.66
N PHE A 636 10.79 -30.99 -44.76
CA PHE A 636 10.01 -30.50 -43.67
C PHE A 636 8.92 -31.47 -43.23
N GLU A 637 8.84 -31.71 -41.91
CA GLU A 637 7.78 -32.53 -41.32
C GLU A 637 7.03 -31.71 -40.23
N ALA A 638 5.86 -32.20 -39.84
CA ALA A 638 5.11 -31.58 -38.75
C ALA A 638 5.88 -31.67 -37.46
N GLU A 639 5.79 -30.63 -36.62
CA GLU A 639 6.45 -30.50 -35.32
C GLU A 639 7.97 -30.24 -35.40
N ASP A 640 8.52 -30.00 -36.58
CA ASP A 640 9.88 -29.53 -36.74
C ASP A 640 10.02 -28.13 -36.08
N ILE A 641 11.09 -27.94 -35.32
CA ILE A 641 11.51 -26.62 -34.84
C ILE A 641 12.69 -26.18 -35.66
N ILE A 642 12.55 -25.10 -36.43
CA ILE A 642 13.59 -24.60 -37.31
C ILE A 642 14.13 -23.26 -36.84
N VAL A 643 15.42 -23.02 -37.07
CA VAL A 643 16.07 -21.75 -36.76
C VAL A 643 16.53 -21.08 -38.04
N LEU A 644 15.98 -19.88 -38.28
CA LEU A 644 16.29 -19.04 -39.42
C LEU A 644 17.29 -17.96 -39.08
N LEU A 645 18.20 -17.64 -39.99
CA LEU A 645 19.17 -16.52 -39.88
C LEU A 645 18.97 -15.58 -41.07
N GLY A 646 18.83 -14.28 -40.80
CA GLY A 646 18.68 -13.25 -41.82
C GLY A 646 18.42 -11.88 -41.23
N SER A 647 18.25 -10.85 -42.07
CA SER A 647 17.70 -9.58 -41.60
C SER A 647 16.22 -9.79 -41.17
N PRO A 648 15.66 -8.89 -40.31
CA PRO A 648 14.26 -9.04 -39.92
C PRO A 648 13.27 -9.18 -41.07
N GLU A 649 13.45 -8.40 -42.13
CA GLU A 649 12.62 -8.43 -43.32
C GLU A 649 12.76 -9.78 -44.06
N GLN A 650 13.99 -10.33 -44.13
CA GLN A 650 14.28 -11.61 -44.73
C GLN A 650 13.62 -12.75 -43.93
N ILE A 651 13.68 -12.68 -42.62
CA ILE A 651 13.07 -13.67 -41.72
C ILE A 651 11.55 -13.60 -41.83
N GLU A 652 10.96 -12.40 -41.83
CA GLU A 652 9.51 -12.21 -41.96
C GLU A 652 8.99 -12.81 -43.30
N MET A 653 9.65 -12.53 -44.42
CA MET A 653 9.36 -13.13 -45.70
C MET A 653 9.49 -14.66 -45.70
N ALA A 654 10.48 -15.19 -44.96
CA ALA A 654 10.66 -16.63 -44.84
C ALA A 654 9.55 -17.26 -44.01
N ILE A 655 9.16 -16.63 -42.86
CA ILE A 655 8.07 -17.08 -41.99
C ILE A 655 6.75 -17.08 -42.81
N GLU A 656 6.45 -15.99 -43.48
CA GLU A 656 5.25 -15.88 -44.32
C GLU A 656 5.19 -17.02 -45.33
N ARG A 657 6.30 -17.32 -46.00
CA ARG A 657 6.38 -18.41 -47.01
C ARG A 657 6.26 -19.81 -46.41
N LEU A 658 6.72 -19.98 -45.18
CA LEU A 658 6.65 -21.27 -44.46
C LEU A 658 5.29 -21.51 -43.79
N THR A 659 4.52 -20.44 -43.53
CA THR A 659 3.25 -20.53 -42.82
C THR A 659 2.02 -20.23 -43.68
N SER A 660 2.16 -19.45 -44.77
CA SER A 660 1.02 -19.07 -45.62
C SER A 660 0.72 -20.11 -46.67
N SER A 661 -0.47 -20.66 -46.64
CA SER A 661 -1.06 -21.33 -47.82
C SER A 661 -1.41 -20.26 -48.85
N HIS A 662 -0.64 -20.13 -49.93
CA HIS A 662 -1.00 -19.27 -51.05
C HIS A 662 -2.36 -19.67 -51.63
N HIS A 663 -3.38 -18.93 -51.25
CA HIS A 663 -4.54 -18.76 -52.12
C HIS A 663 -4.20 -17.73 -53.20
N HIS A 664 -3.54 -18.16 -54.28
CA HIS A 664 -3.64 -17.49 -55.58
C HIS A 664 -4.94 -17.93 -56.24
N ALA A 665 -5.98 -17.09 -56.06
CA ALA A 665 -7.07 -17.05 -57.02
C ALA A 665 -6.84 -15.85 -57.96
N ARG A 666 -6.80 -16.13 -59.21
CA ARG A 666 -6.76 -15.36 -60.46
C ARG A 666 -7.36 -13.95 -60.39
#